data_a6c14f42d670b0e3f4f6afca0360eac1
#
_entry.id   a6c14f42d670b0e3f4f6afca0360eac1
#
_cell.length_a   1.000
_cell.length_b   1.000
_cell.length_c   1.000
_cell.angle_alpha   90.00
_cell.angle_beta   90.00
_cell.angle_gamma   90.00
#
_symmetry.space_group_name_H-M   'P 1'
#
loop_
_entity.id
_entity.type
_entity.pdbx_description
1 polymer ?
#
loop_
_entity_poly.entity_id
_entity_poly.type
_entity_poly.pdbx_seq_one_letter_code
_entity_poly.pdbx_strand_id
1 'polypeptide(L)'
;LLIQALVCCVIVKDVDAGPIFSGLLGIYLLLLAYSAIGIFMSSLTRYQIIAAVGTIAALFGLNYMTSVGQGVPVLRDVMYWLGISGRASTFIQGMICSEDVIYFVAVTAFFLAITIIKLMGEAERCRKSSITISYVVSFLILCCVAFFSARPALKSYLDTTYTKSCTLTEESQKVMAELEGPMTITTYVNLLGNSLYDGLPRNYTRDVDRFSHYLRFKPEIKMKYVYYWHASESNPINTKAFQGLTDAEKAAKMAELNKLNIKKFLTPDEIKDLEEKLDLPTEDYRFIRVIEGGPYGRTARLRMYEDQEKHPGEMEITAAMKTLYADLPKVGVVYGHGERDVFNIGDKGYFMFASSYVFRHALVNQGFDVDVISITENDIPEDINILLIADPQEAYSEVELQRISDYIAKGGNALIAGKPYARENLSPVMDMLGVSFMDGVLVQQTKDYAQNLIVGDIAYESVKVSKGFASAIAKKNNIVGMDAMAIDGSKAIDKEFEVINIVTTDSLSNDKRRVWNELQVTDFENEKAVFNPETGEKELKNAPVAIALTRKVAEKDQRIIVLGNADMIANVELMQSRSGVRASNYTLITESFRYLSQGEFPIYAPRPAGPDTDLLYLKREARVWFKWIFNFIIPGLIALFGIFLLIRRKSR
;
A
#
# COMPACT_ATOMS: atom_id res chain seq x y z
N LEU A 1 18.56 22.09 18.39
CA LEU A 1 17.71 20.90 18.20
C LEU A 1 16.77 20.67 19.38
N LEU A 2 17.25 20.54 20.63
CA LEU A 2 16.39 20.35 21.81
C LEU A 2 15.37 21.48 21.98
N ILE A 3 15.81 22.74 21.88
CA ILE A 3 14.91 23.91 21.94
C ILE A 3 13.88 23.85 20.81
N GLN A 4 14.29 23.49 19.60
CA GLN A 4 13.40 23.35 18.45
C GLN A 4 12.35 22.25 18.66
N ALA A 5 12.76 21.11 19.20
CA ALA A 5 11.84 20.02 19.54
C ALA A 5 10.83 20.43 20.63
N LEU A 6 11.28 21.13 21.66
CA LEU A 6 10.39 21.67 22.70
C LEU A 6 9.38 22.67 22.13
N VAL A 7 9.84 23.54 21.22
CA VAL A 7 8.94 24.50 20.54
C VAL A 7 7.92 23.75 19.67
N CYS A 8 8.30 22.69 18.95
CA CYS A 8 7.36 21.84 18.21
C CYS A 8 6.30 21.23 19.13
N CYS A 9 6.70 20.72 20.30
CA CYS A 9 5.78 20.14 21.28
C CYS A 9 4.75 21.14 21.84
N VAL A 10 5.05 22.43 21.78
CA VAL A 10 4.13 23.50 22.27
C VAL A 10 3.22 24.02 21.15
N ILE A 11 3.70 24.03 19.90
CA ILE A 11 3.02 24.71 18.79
C ILE A 11 2.13 23.76 17.99
N VAL A 12 2.44 22.47 17.96
CA VAL A 12 1.65 21.46 17.24
C VAL A 12 0.51 20.99 18.15
N LYS A 13 -0.70 20.87 17.60
CA LYS A 13 -1.92 20.55 18.35
C LYS A 13 -1.82 19.17 19.02
N ASP A 14 -1.56 18.15 18.22
CA ASP A 14 -1.35 16.78 18.70
C ASP A 14 0.02 16.30 18.22
N VAL A 15 1.01 16.40 19.12
CA VAL A 15 2.39 16.08 18.80
C VAL A 15 2.63 14.57 18.95
N ASP A 16 3.11 13.93 17.88
CA ASP A 16 3.75 12.61 18.02
C ASP A 16 5.17 12.79 18.55
N ALA A 17 5.31 12.72 19.87
CA ALA A 17 6.60 12.93 20.55
C ALA A 17 7.60 11.79 20.28
N GLY A 18 7.12 10.58 20.00
CA GLY A 18 7.96 9.40 19.77
C GLY A 18 9.01 9.60 18.66
N PRO A 19 8.61 9.89 17.41
CA PRO A 19 9.55 10.17 16.32
C PRO A 19 10.45 11.38 16.56
N ILE A 20 9.98 12.38 17.31
CA ILE A 20 10.82 13.54 17.66
C ILE A 20 11.97 13.11 18.57
N PHE A 21 11.69 12.36 19.64
CA PHE A 21 12.72 11.90 20.56
C PHE A 21 13.66 10.86 19.94
N SER A 22 13.12 9.90 19.16
CA SER A 22 13.96 8.95 18.44
C SER A 22 14.86 9.63 17.42
N GLY A 23 14.33 10.60 16.65
CA GLY A 23 15.11 11.41 15.72
C GLY A 23 16.20 12.23 16.40
N LEU A 24 15.91 12.85 17.55
CA LEU A 24 16.92 13.54 18.36
C LEU A 24 18.03 12.59 18.84
N LEU A 25 17.68 11.39 19.30
CA LEU A 25 18.63 10.35 19.67
C LEU A 25 19.53 9.98 18.49
N GLY A 26 18.94 9.71 17.32
CA GLY A 26 19.67 9.37 16.12
C GLY A 26 20.64 10.47 15.67
N ILE A 27 20.19 11.72 15.67
CA ILE A 27 21.04 12.87 15.34
C ILE A 27 22.17 13.05 16.39
N TYR A 28 21.88 12.85 17.67
CA TYR A 28 22.89 12.92 18.73
C TYR A 28 23.98 11.85 18.55
N LEU A 29 23.59 10.59 18.30
CA LEU A 29 24.51 9.49 18.03
C LEU A 29 25.35 9.74 16.75
N LEU A 30 24.72 10.26 15.71
CA LEU A 30 25.41 10.65 14.47
C LEU A 30 26.45 11.73 14.71
N LEU A 31 26.10 12.77 15.49
CA LEU A 31 27.03 13.86 15.84
C LEU A 31 28.21 13.37 16.69
N LEU A 32 27.98 12.42 17.61
CA LEU A 32 29.06 11.78 18.37
C LEU A 32 30.04 11.06 17.46
N ALA A 33 29.55 10.26 16.51
CA ALA A 33 30.38 9.55 15.53
C ALA A 33 31.16 10.54 14.63
N TYR A 34 30.50 11.59 14.14
CA TYR A 34 31.15 12.62 13.33
C TYR A 34 32.21 13.37 14.10
N SER A 35 31.97 13.70 15.38
CA SER A 35 32.94 14.36 16.27
C SER A 35 34.16 13.47 16.53
N ALA A 36 33.95 12.17 16.76
CA ALA A 36 35.03 11.21 16.96
C ALA A 36 35.92 11.07 15.70
N ILE A 37 35.33 11.03 14.52
CA ILE A 37 36.04 11.03 13.23
C ILE A 37 36.83 12.34 13.08
N GLY A 38 36.24 13.50 13.39
CA GLY A 38 36.91 14.79 13.33
C GLY A 38 38.09 14.90 14.28
N ILE A 39 37.96 14.38 15.52
CA ILE A 39 39.06 14.31 16.48
C ILE A 39 40.19 13.43 15.95
N PHE A 40 39.88 12.27 15.40
CA PHE A 40 40.86 11.39 14.77
C PHE A 40 41.59 12.09 13.62
N MET A 41 40.88 12.72 12.70
CA MET A 41 41.49 13.45 11.57
C MET A 41 42.37 14.60 12.05
N SER A 42 41.95 15.29 13.12
CA SER A 42 42.78 16.33 13.76
C SER A 42 44.06 15.79 14.40
N SER A 43 44.03 14.53 14.88
CA SER A 43 45.23 13.88 15.44
C SER A 43 46.26 13.49 14.38
N LEU A 44 45.85 13.37 13.10
CA LEU A 44 46.74 12.95 12.01
C LEU A 44 47.58 14.09 11.43
N THR A 45 47.21 15.35 11.66
CA THR A 45 47.88 16.51 11.07
C THR A 45 47.99 17.68 12.05
N ARG A 46 49.06 18.46 11.88
CA ARG A 46 49.28 19.73 12.65
C ARG A 46 48.54 20.93 12.03
N TYR A 47 48.03 20.79 10.82
CA TYR A 47 47.37 21.88 10.10
C TYR A 47 45.85 21.77 10.21
N GLN A 48 45.21 22.74 10.83
CA GLN A 48 43.74 22.76 11.06
C GLN A 48 42.93 22.64 9.77
N ILE A 49 43.37 23.32 8.70
CA ILE A 49 42.67 23.30 7.39
C ILE A 49 42.69 21.89 6.79
N ILE A 50 43.85 21.20 6.85
CA ILE A 50 43.99 19.85 6.33
C ILE A 50 43.14 18.87 7.14
N ALA A 51 43.08 19.03 8.46
CA ALA A 51 42.20 18.23 9.32
C ALA A 51 40.73 18.42 8.95
N ALA A 52 40.30 19.66 8.74
CA ALA A 52 38.92 19.98 8.38
C ALA A 52 38.55 19.38 7.02
N VAL A 53 39.37 19.58 5.98
CA VAL A 53 39.15 19.04 4.65
C VAL A 53 39.14 17.50 4.68
N GLY A 54 40.11 16.91 5.42
CA GLY A 54 40.16 15.45 5.59
C GLY A 54 38.92 14.90 6.31
N THR A 55 38.39 15.60 7.33
CA THR A 55 37.17 15.22 8.01
C THR A 55 35.97 15.24 7.03
N ILE A 56 35.82 16.34 6.29
CA ILE A 56 34.74 16.45 5.27
C ILE A 56 34.85 15.33 4.25
N ALA A 57 36.01 15.06 3.72
CA ALA A 57 36.24 13.98 2.75
C ALA A 57 35.90 12.60 3.32
N ALA A 58 36.30 12.31 4.56
CA ALA A 58 35.99 11.05 5.24
C ALA A 58 34.49 10.89 5.48
N LEU A 59 33.81 11.93 5.98
CA LEU A 59 32.37 11.91 6.19
C LEU A 59 31.60 11.77 4.88
N PHE A 60 32.01 12.49 3.84
CA PHE A 60 31.40 12.37 2.52
C PHE A 60 31.57 10.95 1.97
N GLY A 61 32.78 10.37 2.07
CA GLY A 61 33.05 9.00 1.70
C GLY A 61 32.13 8.01 2.41
N LEU A 62 32.04 8.07 3.73
CA LEU A 62 31.21 7.18 4.54
C LEU A 62 29.70 7.34 4.25
N ASN A 63 29.24 8.55 3.96
CA ASN A 63 27.84 8.77 3.55
C ASN A 63 27.54 8.22 2.16
N TYR A 64 28.53 8.20 1.25
CA TYR A 64 28.37 7.70 -0.11
C TYR A 64 28.50 6.17 -0.21
N MET A 65 29.07 5.50 0.80
CA MET A 65 29.35 4.04 0.79
C MET A 65 28.09 3.21 0.54
N THR A 66 26.92 3.61 1.07
CA THR A 66 25.67 2.89 0.86
C THR A 66 25.25 2.79 -0.61
N SER A 67 25.75 3.66 -1.48
CA SER A 67 25.47 3.66 -2.92
C SER A 67 26.47 2.87 -3.74
N VAL A 68 27.59 2.45 -3.15
CA VAL A 68 28.68 1.77 -3.84
C VAL A 68 28.47 0.26 -3.82
N GLY A 69 28.77 -0.41 -4.94
CA GLY A 69 28.82 -1.86 -5.00
C GLY A 69 27.48 -2.59 -4.94
N GLN A 70 26.36 -1.92 -5.16
CA GLN A 70 25.00 -2.50 -5.06
C GLN A 70 24.77 -3.72 -5.96
N GLY A 71 25.51 -3.84 -7.08
CA GLY A 71 25.43 -4.97 -8.02
C GLY A 71 26.19 -6.23 -7.60
N VAL A 72 26.94 -6.21 -6.48
CA VAL A 72 27.76 -7.35 -6.01
C VAL A 72 27.37 -7.65 -4.56
N PRO A 73 26.74 -8.81 -4.26
CA PRO A 73 26.13 -9.08 -2.96
C PRO A 73 27.07 -8.84 -1.76
N VAL A 74 28.25 -9.47 -1.76
CA VAL A 74 29.21 -9.34 -0.64
C VAL A 74 29.68 -7.89 -0.45
N LEU A 75 29.99 -7.21 -1.57
CA LEU A 75 30.47 -5.83 -1.53
C LEU A 75 29.36 -4.89 -1.03
N ARG A 76 28.12 -5.09 -1.50
CA ARG A 76 26.95 -4.34 -1.07
C ARG A 76 26.75 -4.43 0.46
N ASP A 77 26.81 -5.64 1.01
CA ASP A 77 26.56 -5.86 2.43
C ASP A 77 27.64 -5.19 3.31
N VAL A 78 28.91 -5.27 2.88
CA VAL A 78 30.02 -4.55 3.54
C VAL A 78 29.86 -3.04 3.41
N MET A 79 29.52 -2.53 2.22
CA MET A 79 29.35 -1.09 1.99
C MET A 79 28.13 -0.51 2.71
N TYR A 80 27.03 -1.25 2.79
CA TYR A 80 25.86 -0.89 3.59
C TYR A 80 26.21 -0.79 5.08
N TRP A 81 27.01 -1.74 5.58
CA TRP A 81 27.45 -1.70 6.96
C TRP A 81 28.39 -0.53 7.28
N LEU A 82 29.24 -0.13 6.35
CA LEU A 82 30.12 1.05 6.50
C LEU A 82 29.35 2.38 6.37
N GLY A 83 28.21 2.38 5.71
CA GLY A 83 27.43 3.59 5.48
C GLY A 83 26.77 4.14 6.73
N ILE A 84 26.98 5.43 7.01
CA ILE A 84 26.47 6.09 8.24
C ILE A 84 25.05 6.66 8.03
N SER A 85 24.76 7.23 6.84
CA SER A 85 23.55 8.03 6.62
C SER A 85 22.25 7.24 6.69
N GLY A 86 22.21 6.01 6.17
CA GLY A 86 21.02 5.17 6.16
C GLY A 86 20.51 4.81 7.57
N ARG A 87 21.44 4.62 8.50
CA ARG A 87 21.12 4.23 9.89
C ARG A 87 20.51 5.35 10.72
N ALA A 88 20.83 6.61 10.43
CA ALA A 88 20.22 7.75 11.12
C ALA A 88 18.77 7.97 10.65
N SER A 89 18.41 7.58 9.41
CA SER A 89 17.06 7.75 8.88
C SER A 89 16.03 6.89 9.59
N THR A 90 16.40 5.71 10.10
CA THR A 90 15.50 4.84 10.87
C THR A 90 15.00 5.52 12.14
N PHE A 91 15.88 6.22 12.85
CA PHE A 91 15.51 7.00 14.03
C PHE A 91 14.57 8.16 13.68
N ILE A 92 14.82 8.86 12.57
CA ILE A 92 13.97 9.98 12.11
C ILE A 92 12.56 9.48 11.75
N GLN A 93 12.44 8.26 11.23
CA GLN A 93 11.16 7.62 10.94
C GLN A 93 10.42 7.14 12.21
N GLY A 94 11.05 7.23 13.39
CA GLY A 94 10.46 6.82 14.65
C GLY A 94 10.80 5.39 15.07
N MET A 95 11.77 4.73 14.41
CA MET A 95 12.19 3.37 14.77
C MET A 95 13.55 3.40 15.43
N ILE A 96 13.66 2.82 16.63
CA ILE A 96 14.92 2.59 17.33
C ILE A 96 15.30 1.13 17.16
N CYS A 97 16.42 0.89 16.46
CA CYS A 97 16.96 -0.46 16.28
C CYS A 97 18.21 -0.61 17.16
N SER A 98 18.31 -1.69 17.92
CA SER A 98 19.50 -1.98 18.76
C SER A 98 20.79 -2.05 17.93
N GLU A 99 20.72 -2.61 16.71
CA GLU A 99 21.84 -2.67 15.76
C GLU A 99 22.39 -1.27 15.45
N ASP A 100 21.52 -0.29 15.18
CA ASP A 100 21.91 1.05 14.79
C ASP A 100 22.51 1.83 15.98
N VAL A 101 21.95 1.64 17.19
CA VAL A 101 22.53 2.23 18.42
C VAL A 101 23.93 1.65 18.67
N ILE A 102 24.08 0.32 18.61
CA ILE A 102 25.39 -0.35 18.81
C ILE A 102 26.38 0.10 17.75
N TYR A 103 25.96 0.25 16.50
CA TYR A 103 26.79 0.73 15.41
C TYR A 103 27.39 2.11 15.72
N PHE A 104 26.55 3.11 16.06
CA PHE A 104 27.03 4.45 16.35
C PHE A 104 27.96 4.48 17.56
N VAL A 105 27.65 3.74 18.62
CA VAL A 105 28.51 3.63 19.81
C VAL A 105 29.83 2.94 19.45
N ALA A 106 29.80 1.85 18.69
CA ALA A 106 31.01 1.13 18.29
C ALA A 106 31.94 1.96 17.38
N VAL A 107 31.36 2.66 16.39
CA VAL A 107 32.12 3.56 15.50
C VAL A 107 32.74 4.72 16.30
N THR A 108 31.98 5.34 17.21
CA THR A 108 32.47 6.39 18.08
C THR A 108 33.64 5.89 18.95
N ALA A 109 33.44 4.76 19.63
CA ALA A 109 34.46 4.15 20.47
C ALA A 109 35.73 3.78 19.67
N PHE A 110 35.56 3.23 18.48
CA PHE A 110 36.66 2.87 17.58
C PHE A 110 37.52 4.10 17.23
N PHE A 111 36.89 5.18 16.73
CA PHE A 111 37.65 6.38 16.34
C PHE A 111 38.30 7.05 17.54
N LEU A 112 37.70 7.06 18.73
CA LEU A 112 38.34 7.51 19.95
C LEU A 112 39.51 6.62 20.35
N ALA A 113 39.34 5.29 20.28
CA ALA A 113 40.42 4.35 20.62
C ALA A 113 41.64 4.50 19.71
N ILE A 114 41.46 4.59 18.40
CA ILE A 114 42.57 4.80 17.45
C ILE A 114 43.23 6.18 17.64
N THR A 115 42.47 7.20 18.05
CA THR A 115 43.02 8.51 18.40
C THR A 115 43.92 8.41 19.64
N ILE A 116 43.46 7.73 20.68
CA ILE A 116 44.24 7.50 21.91
C ILE A 116 45.52 6.72 21.60
N ILE A 117 45.42 5.61 20.84
CA ILE A 117 46.58 4.81 20.42
C ILE A 117 47.59 5.68 19.67
N LYS A 118 47.12 6.54 18.77
CA LYS A 118 47.97 7.49 18.03
C LYS A 118 48.73 8.44 18.97
N LEU A 119 48.02 9.09 19.89
CA LEU A 119 48.60 10.06 20.83
C LEU A 119 49.56 9.41 21.84
N MET A 120 49.20 8.22 22.36
CA MET A 120 50.11 7.46 23.25
C MET A 120 51.39 7.02 22.52
N GLY A 121 51.26 6.58 21.27
CA GLY A 121 52.40 6.19 20.44
C GLY A 121 53.38 7.34 20.19
N GLU A 122 52.91 8.57 20.12
CA GLU A 122 53.75 9.77 20.00
C GLU A 122 54.37 10.21 21.32
N ALA A 123 53.63 10.08 22.45
CA ALA A 123 54.07 10.51 23.79
C ALA A 123 55.09 9.53 24.42
N GLU A 124 54.81 8.22 24.35
CA GLU A 124 55.56 7.21 25.13
C GLU A 124 56.67 6.50 24.33
N ARG A 125 57.01 6.92 23.10
CA ARG A 125 57.97 6.26 22.22
C ARG A 125 57.79 4.73 22.11
N CYS A 126 56.56 4.27 22.15
CA CYS A 126 56.20 2.86 22.08
C CYS A 126 56.77 2.17 20.82
N ARG A 127 57.08 0.87 20.90
CA ARG A 127 57.55 0.07 19.77
C ARG A 127 56.50 0.10 18.64
N LYS A 128 56.88 0.42 17.43
CA LYS A 128 55.97 0.51 16.26
C LYS A 128 55.08 -0.73 16.10
N SER A 129 55.61 -1.92 16.38
CA SER A 129 54.86 -3.16 16.33
C SER A 129 53.71 -3.21 17.34
N SER A 130 53.87 -2.69 18.54
CA SER A 130 52.82 -2.64 19.58
C SER A 130 51.67 -1.71 19.13
N ILE A 131 52.00 -0.56 18.57
CA ILE A 131 51.00 0.39 18.04
C ILE A 131 50.22 -0.25 16.90
N THR A 132 50.89 -0.91 15.95
CA THR A 132 50.22 -1.60 14.83
C THR A 132 49.30 -2.70 15.35
N ILE A 133 49.74 -3.51 16.30
CA ILE A 133 48.90 -4.55 16.93
C ILE A 133 47.67 -3.92 17.57
N SER A 134 47.80 -2.80 18.29
CA SER A 134 46.66 -2.11 18.92
C SER A 134 45.63 -1.61 17.91
N TYR A 135 46.06 -1.09 16.76
CA TYR A 135 45.14 -0.74 15.66
C TYR A 135 44.41 -1.95 15.10
N VAL A 136 45.14 -3.04 14.85
CA VAL A 136 44.55 -4.29 14.32
C VAL A 136 43.55 -4.87 15.30
N VAL A 137 43.89 -4.91 16.60
CA VAL A 137 42.98 -5.38 17.66
C VAL A 137 41.73 -4.51 17.74
N SER A 138 41.89 -3.18 17.73
CA SER A 138 40.74 -2.27 17.74
C SER A 138 39.83 -2.47 16.55
N PHE A 139 40.38 -2.69 15.34
CA PHE A 139 39.62 -2.98 14.14
C PHE A 139 38.90 -4.36 14.22
N LEU A 140 39.59 -5.39 14.73
CA LEU A 140 38.98 -6.71 14.94
C LEU A 140 37.82 -6.66 15.94
N ILE A 141 37.96 -5.88 17.03
CA ILE A 141 36.87 -5.65 17.99
C ILE A 141 35.67 -5.02 17.28
N LEU A 142 35.89 -3.98 16.48
CA LEU A 142 34.82 -3.36 15.69
C LEU A 142 34.13 -4.37 14.78
N CYS A 143 34.89 -5.19 14.06
CA CYS A 143 34.34 -6.25 13.19
C CYS A 143 33.54 -7.29 14.00
N CYS A 144 34.02 -7.70 15.15
CA CYS A 144 33.30 -8.62 16.04
C CYS A 144 31.97 -8.01 16.51
N VAL A 145 32.00 -6.78 17.02
CA VAL A 145 30.77 -6.07 17.45
C VAL A 145 29.78 -5.97 16.29
N ALA A 146 30.26 -5.61 15.10
CA ALA A 146 29.45 -5.55 13.89
C ALA A 146 28.80 -6.88 13.55
N PHE A 147 29.59 -7.96 13.55
CA PHE A 147 29.12 -9.30 13.21
C PHE A 147 28.05 -9.80 14.19
N PHE A 148 28.26 -9.60 15.50
CA PHE A 148 27.31 -10.04 16.52
C PHE A 148 26.05 -9.18 16.53
N SER A 149 26.17 -7.83 16.43
CA SER A 149 25.00 -6.94 16.42
C SER A 149 24.09 -7.14 15.20
N ALA A 150 24.62 -7.64 14.10
CA ALA A 150 23.86 -7.95 12.89
C ALA A 150 23.06 -9.27 12.97
N ARG A 151 23.25 -10.09 14.05
CA ARG A 151 22.53 -11.36 14.17
C ARG A 151 21.06 -11.14 14.56
N PRO A 152 20.10 -11.78 13.86
CA PRO A 152 18.67 -11.61 14.12
C PRO A 152 18.27 -11.80 15.58
N ALA A 153 18.86 -12.79 16.26
CA ALA A 153 18.57 -13.10 17.65
C ALA A 153 18.97 -11.98 18.66
N LEU A 154 19.84 -11.05 18.26
CA LEU A 154 20.30 -9.93 19.10
C LEU A 154 19.69 -8.60 18.70
N LYS A 155 18.87 -8.57 17.63
CA LYS A 155 18.18 -7.38 17.19
C LYS A 155 16.91 -7.16 17.99
N SER A 156 16.75 -5.96 18.51
CA SER A 156 15.48 -5.50 19.08
C SER A 156 15.04 -4.23 18.38
N TYR A 157 13.73 -4.05 18.29
CA TYR A 157 13.09 -2.96 17.57
C TYR A 157 12.07 -2.29 18.46
N LEU A 158 12.12 -0.97 18.52
CA LEU A 158 11.15 -0.16 19.25
C LEU A 158 10.54 0.86 18.28
N ASP A 159 9.28 0.62 17.90
CA ASP A 159 8.49 1.58 17.13
C ASP A 159 7.92 2.63 18.08
N THR A 160 8.41 3.85 17.97
CA THR A 160 8.00 4.98 18.81
C THR A 160 6.86 5.79 18.18
N THR A 161 6.46 5.47 16.93
CA THR A 161 5.37 6.18 16.24
C THR A 161 4.03 5.91 16.90
N TYR A 162 3.16 6.92 16.93
CA TYR A 162 1.79 6.78 17.43
C TYR A 162 1.00 5.74 16.62
N THR A 163 1.12 5.79 15.30
CA THR A 163 0.41 4.89 14.37
C THR A 163 1.06 3.51 14.22
N LYS A 164 2.18 3.25 14.89
CA LYS A 164 2.99 2.03 14.70
C LYS A 164 3.34 1.78 13.23
N SER A 165 3.66 2.86 12.50
CA SER A 165 3.91 2.81 11.06
C SER A 165 5.19 2.06 10.67
N CYS A 166 6.08 1.82 11.61
CA CYS A 166 7.33 1.11 11.39
C CYS A 166 7.27 -0.39 11.74
N THR A 167 6.12 -0.91 12.15
CA THR A 167 5.88 -2.35 12.45
C THR A 167 4.68 -2.87 11.67
N LEU A 168 4.54 -4.18 11.53
CA LEU A 168 3.34 -4.80 10.97
C LEU A 168 2.14 -4.57 11.90
N THR A 169 0.95 -4.43 11.32
CA THR A 169 -0.30 -4.45 12.08
C THR A 169 -0.54 -5.81 12.74
N GLU A 170 -1.38 -5.86 13.76
CA GLU A 170 -1.67 -7.10 14.49
C GLU A 170 -2.17 -8.22 13.57
N GLU A 171 -3.03 -7.89 12.61
CA GLU A 171 -3.54 -8.87 11.64
C GLU A 171 -2.42 -9.39 10.72
N SER A 172 -1.55 -8.51 10.23
CA SER A 172 -0.38 -8.93 9.45
C SER A 172 0.58 -9.78 10.27
N GLN A 173 0.76 -9.48 11.56
CA GLN A 173 1.59 -10.29 12.45
C GLN A 173 1.01 -11.68 12.66
N LYS A 174 -0.32 -11.83 12.81
CA LYS A 174 -0.99 -13.14 12.91
C LYS A 174 -0.73 -13.98 11.67
N VAL A 175 -0.99 -13.43 10.49
CA VAL A 175 -0.72 -14.11 9.21
C VAL A 175 0.73 -14.56 9.11
N MET A 176 1.68 -13.69 9.48
CA MET A 176 3.10 -14.01 9.42
C MET A 176 3.52 -15.04 10.49
N ALA A 177 2.84 -15.10 11.64
CA ALA A 177 3.11 -16.09 12.67
C ALA A 177 2.65 -17.51 12.27
N GLU A 178 1.50 -17.61 11.57
CA GLU A 178 0.94 -18.87 11.07
C GLU A 178 1.71 -19.43 9.87
N LEU A 179 2.43 -18.56 9.14
CA LEU A 179 3.18 -18.96 7.95
C LEU A 179 4.50 -19.63 8.35
N GLU A 180 4.56 -20.96 8.28
CA GLU A 180 5.73 -21.76 8.64
C GLU A 180 6.69 -21.97 7.46
N GLY A 181 7.97 -22.20 7.79
CA GLY A 181 9.01 -22.59 6.85
C GLY A 181 9.75 -21.42 6.17
N PRO A 182 10.79 -21.75 5.42
CA PRO A 182 11.58 -20.75 4.70
C PRO A 182 10.81 -20.20 3.50
N MET A 183 10.96 -18.91 3.24
CA MET A 183 10.34 -18.22 2.11
C MET A 183 11.37 -17.51 1.24
N THR A 184 11.06 -17.46 -0.04
CA THR A 184 11.85 -16.67 -1.00
C THR A 184 10.93 -15.72 -1.76
N ILE A 185 11.27 -14.45 -1.80
CA ILE A 185 10.63 -13.45 -2.64
C ILE A 185 11.56 -13.22 -3.85
N THR A 186 11.16 -13.69 -5.01
CA THR A 186 11.92 -13.52 -6.25
C THR A 186 11.31 -12.39 -7.07
N THR A 187 12.09 -11.34 -7.30
CA THR A 187 11.71 -10.20 -8.15
C THR A 187 12.16 -10.45 -9.57
N TYR A 188 11.23 -10.47 -10.51
CA TYR A 188 11.48 -10.62 -11.94
C TYR A 188 11.48 -9.23 -12.60
N VAL A 189 12.61 -8.85 -13.15
CA VAL A 189 12.86 -7.49 -13.68
C VAL A 189 13.05 -7.56 -15.19
N ASN A 190 12.08 -7.04 -15.93
CA ASN A 190 12.18 -6.92 -17.37
C ASN A 190 12.92 -5.64 -17.78
N LEU A 191 14.01 -5.79 -18.55
CA LEU A 191 14.83 -4.66 -19.05
C LEU A 191 14.04 -3.74 -20.00
N LEU A 192 13.03 -4.28 -20.69
CA LEU A 192 12.14 -3.53 -21.59
C LEU A 192 10.82 -3.12 -20.91
N GLY A 193 10.65 -3.39 -19.60
CA GLY A 193 9.45 -3.07 -18.85
C GLY A 193 9.46 -1.66 -18.24
N ASN A 194 8.26 -1.12 -17.96
CA ASN A 194 8.07 0.23 -17.41
C ASN A 194 8.67 0.44 -16.02
N SER A 195 8.72 -0.61 -15.20
CA SER A 195 9.20 -0.54 -13.81
C SER A 195 10.66 -0.97 -13.66
N LEU A 196 11.43 -0.97 -14.76
CA LEU A 196 12.86 -1.32 -14.73
C LEU A 196 13.62 -0.61 -13.60
N TYR A 197 13.38 0.70 -13.42
CA TYR A 197 14.09 1.51 -12.43
C TYR A 197 13.98 0.93 -11.01
N ASP A 198 12.83 0.39 -10.65
CA ASP A 198 12.57 -0.13 -9.31
C ASP A 198 13.34 -1.44 -9.02
N GLY A 199 13.67 -2.21 -10.07
CA GLY A 199 14.43 -3.45 -9.95
C GLY A 199 15.93 -3.34 -10.28
N LEU A 200 16.44 -2.15 -10.62
CA LEU A 200 17.86 -2.00 -10.95
C LEU A 200 18.78 -2.42 -9.79
N PRO A 201 19.93 -3.06 -10.08
CA PRO A 201 20.87 -3.47 -9.03
C PRO A 201 21.29 -2.34 -8.09
N ARG A 202 21.40 -1.10 -8.58
CA ARG A 202 21.71 0.09 -7.76
C ARG A 202 20.61 0.47 -6.79
N ASN A 203 19.38 0.02 -7.00
CA ASN A 203 18.20 0.30 -6.16
C ASN A 203 17.84 -0.89 -5.26
N TYR A 204 18.64 -1.94 -5.23
CA TYR A 204 18.40 -3.16 -4.48
C TYR A 204 18.06 -2.88 -3.00
N THR A 205 18.89 -2.13 -2.31
CA THR A 205 18.68 -1.82 -0.88
C THR A 205 17.35 -1.09 -0.67
N ARG A 206 17.04 -0.12 -1.52
CA ARG A 206 15.77 0.61 -1.46
C ARG A 206 14.56 -0.29 -1.69
N ASP A 207 14.67 -1.29 -2.56
CA ASP A 207 13.58 -2.23 -2.79
C ASP A 207 13.41 -3.20 -1.63
N VAL A 208 14.51 -3.72 -1.08
CA VAL A 208 14.48 -4.57 0.13
C VAL A 208 13.91 -3.83 1.33
N ASP A 209 14.21 -2.54 1.48
CA ASP A 209 13.70 -1.72 2.59
C ASP A 209 12.16 -1.65 2.61
N ARG A 210 11.47 -1.81 1.45
CA ARG A 210 10.01 -1.89 1.37
C ARG A 210 9.45 -3.11 2.12
N PHE A 211 10.22 -4.17 2.19
CA PHE A 211 9.88 -5.40 2.90
C PHE A 211 10.46 -5.46 4.32
N SER A 212 11.07 -4.36 4.79
CA SER A 212 11.79 -4.32 6.06
C SER A 212 10.94 -4.76 7.26
N HIS A 213 9.63 -4.44 7.27
CA HIS A 213 8.72 -4.85 8.34
C HIS A 213 8.58 -6.37 8.40
N TYR A 214 8.43 -7.02 7.24
CA TYR A 214 8.34 -8.48 7.12
C TYR A 214 9.68 -9.15 7.44
N LEU A 215 10.78 -8.61 6.94
CA LEU A 215 12.14 -9.12 7.18
C LEU A 215 12.57 -8.99 8.65
N ARG A 216 12.06 -7.99 9.38
CA ARG A 216 12.26 -7.88 10.84
C ARG A 216 11.47 -8.93 11.59
N PHE A 217 10.24 -9.22 11.16
CA PHE A 217 9.37 -10.22 11.78
C PHE A 217 9.82 -11.64 11.46
N LYS A 218 10.23 -11.91 10.18
CA LYS A 218 10.75 -13.20 9.68
C LYS A 218 12.08 -13.00 8.95
N PRO A 219 13.20 -13.00 9.67
CA PRO A 219 14.54 -12.80 9.09
C PRO A 219 15.00 -13.89 8.11
N GLU A 220 14.34 -15.05 8.10
CA GLU A 220 14.59 -16.16 7.18
C GLU A 220 14.12 -15.92 5.75
N ILE A 221 13.29 -14.91 5.50
CA ILE A 221 12.84 -14.54 4.16
C ILE A 221 14.04 -14.11 3.31
N LYS A 222 14.19 -14.77 2.14
CA LYS A 222 15.27 -14.48 1.19
C LYS A 222 14.74 -13.66 0.03
N MET A 223 15.44 -12.56 -0.28
CA MET A 223 15.15 -11.74 -1.45
C MET A 223 16.07 -12.12 -2.60
N LYS A 224 15.50 -12.45 -3.77
CA LYS A 224 16.23 -12.78 -5.00
C LYS A 224 15.76 -11.89 -6.14
N TYR A 225 16.64 -11.71 -7.15
CA TYR A 225 16.33 -10.92 -8.34
C TYR A 225 16.76 -11.71 -9.57
N VAL A 226 15.84 -11.82 -10.53
CA VAL A 226 16.06 -12.42 -11.85
C VAL A 226 15.88 -11.32 -12.88
N TYR A 227 16.90 -11.12 -13.69
CA TYR A 227 16.91 -10.09 -14.72
C TYR A 227 16.73 -10.75 -16.07
N TYR A 228 15.81 -10.26 -16.88
CA TYR A 228 15.53 -10.75 -18.22
C TYR A 228 15.15 -9.59 -19.14
N TRP A 229 15.00 -9.86 -20.42
CA TRP A 229 14.41 -8.93 -21.35
C TRP A 229 13.43 -9.64 -22.27
N HIS A 230 12.27 -9.03 -22.44
CA HIS A 230 11.23 -9.45 -23.37
C HIS A 230 10.38 -8.22 -23.74
N ALA A 231 9.94 -8.14 -25.01
CA ALA A 231 9.04 -7.07 -25.43
C ALA A 231 7.65 -7.31 -24.83
N SER A 232 6.99 -6.25 -24.37
CA SER A 232 5.60 -6.26 -23.98
C SER A 232 4.74 -5.85 -25.17
N GLU A 233 3.65 -6.54 -25.42
CA GLU A 233 2.73 -6.21 -26.50
C GLU A 233 1.86 -5.01 -26.13
N SER A 234 1.39 -4.93 -24.89
CA SER A 234 0.52 -3.86 -24.41
C SER A 234 1.28 -2.55 -24.16
N ASN A 235 2.59 -2.62 -23.95
CA ASN A 235 3.40 -1.44 -23.62
C ASN A 235 4.76 -1.43 -24.32
N PRO A 236 4.77 -1.37 -25.67
CA PRO A 236 6.01 -1.38 -26.43
C PRO A 236 6.81 -0.09 -26.19
N ILE A 237 8.13 -0.20 -26.11
CA ILE A 237 9.01 0.97 -26.05
C ILE A 237 9.02 1.65 -27.43
N ASN A 238 8.20 2.70 -27.57
CA ASN A 238 7.97 3.43 -28.83
C ASN A 238 8.57 4.83 -28.87
N THR A 239 9.56 5.13 -28.05
CA THR A 239 10.22 6.45 -28.13
C THR A 239 11.07 6.54 -29.40
N LYS A 240 11.21 7.78 -29.95
CA LYS A 240 12.01 8.04 -31.18
C LYS A 240 13.40 7.36 -31.15
N ALA A 241 13.99 7.23 -29.96
CA ALA A 241 15.31 6.63 -29.81
C ALA A 241 15.35 5.11 -30.07
N PHE A 242 14.21 4.44 -30.06
CA PHE A 242 14.09 2.98 -30.21
C PHE A 242 13.35 2.54 -31.48
N GLN A 243 12.90 3.50 -32.30
CA GLN A 243 12.22 3.21 -33.55
C GLN A 243 13.14 2.46 -34.53
N GLY A 244 12.61 1.42 -35.17
CA GLY A 244 13.31 0.62 -36.16
C GLY A 244 14.33 -0.39 -35.59
N LEU A 245 14.48 -0.47 -34.27
CA LEU A 245 15.35 -1.46 -33.63
C LEU A 245 14.58 -2.76 -33.35
N THR A 246 15.28 -3.88 -33.51
CA THR A 246 14.84 -5.19 -33.02
C THR A 246 14.79 -5.20 -31.48
N ASP A 247 14.06 -6.12 -30.86
CA ASP A 247 13.96 -6.16 -29.40
C ASP A 247 15.30 -6.46 -28.72
N ALA A 248 16.17 -7.25 -29.35
CA ALA A 248 17.53 -7.45 -28.88
C ALA A 248 18.37 -6.15 -28.92
N GLU A 249 18.23 -5.34 -29.97
CA GLU A 249 18.92 -4.04 -30.09
C GLU A 249 18.33 -3.03 -29.09
N LYS A 250 17.00 -3.05 -28.86
CA LYS A 250 16.37 -2.24 -27.82
C LYS A 250 16.91 -2.62 -26.44
N ALA A 251 17.02 -3.93 -26.15
CA ALA A 251 17.55 -4.42 -24.88
C ALA A 251 19.02 -4.03 -24.69
N ALA A 252 19.86 -4.17 -25.72
CA ALA A 252 21.25 -3.76 -25.67
C ALA A 252 21.40 -2.25 -25.40
N LYS A 253 20.62 -1.43 -26.09
CA LYS A 253 20.61 0.02 -25.91
C LYS A 253 20.09 0.45 -24.54
N MET A 254 19.04 -0.22 -24.04
CA MET A 254 18.51 0.03 -22.69
C MET A 254 19.53 -0.34 -21.61
N ALA A 255 20.26 -1.44 -21.79
CA ALA A 255 21.35 -1.83 -20.90
C ALA A 255 22.47 -0.79 -20.88
N GLU A 256 22.89 -0.29 -22.07
CA GLU A 256 23.90 0.76 -22.20
C GLU A 256 23.47 2.05 -21.47
N LEU A 257 22.25 2.55 -21.71
CA LEU A 257 21.71 3.76 -21.08
C LEU A 257 21.70 3.67 -19.56
N ASN A 258 21.45 2.47 -19.02
CA ASN A 258 21.43 2.22 -17.57
C ASN A 258 22.78 1.74 -17.01
N LYS A 259 23.83 1.66 -17.83
CA LYS A 259 25.17 1.16 -17.47
C LYS A 259 25.13 -0.27 -16.90
N LEU A 260 24.32 -1.13 -17.53
CA LEU A 260 24.14 -2.53 -17.16
C LEU A 260 24.90 -3.44 -18.11
N ASN A 261 25.28 -4.61 -17.62
CA ASN A 261 25.86 -5.65 -18.47
C ASN A 261 24.74 -6.55 -18.99
N ILE A 262 24.40 -6.43 -20.28
CA ILE A 262 23.33 -7.22 -20.94
C ILE A 262 23.52 -8.73 -20.78
N LYS A 263 24.75 -9.22 -20.68
CA LYS A 263 25.07 -10.66 -20.51
C LYS A 263 24.58 -11.24 -19.18
N LYS A 264 24.13 -10.40 -18.24
CA LYS A 264 23.51 -10.83 -16.98
C LYS A 264 21.99 -10.95 -17.05
N PHE A 265 21.41 -10.62 -18.20
CA PHE A 265 19.97 -10.70 -18.45
C PHE A 265 19.66 -11.94 -19.27
N LEU A 266 18.69 -12.71 -18.81
CA LEU A 266 18.18 -13.85 -19.55
C LEU A 266 17.53 -13.38 -20.85
N THR A 267 17.80 -14.09 -21.93
CA THR A 267 17.20 -13.87 -23.25
C THR A 267 15.78 -14.48 -23.30
N PRO A 268 14.94 -14.13 -24.28
CA PRO A 268 13.63 -14.77 -24.47
C PRO A 268 13.71 -16.30 -24.58
N ASP A 269 14.75 -16.85 -25.18
CA ASP A 269 14.93 -18.31 -25.25
C ASP A 269 15.27 -18.94 -23.89
N GLU A 270 16.02 -18.24 -23.05
CA GLU A 270 16.41 -18.72 -21.70
C GLU A 270 15.30 -18.60 -20.68
N ILE A 271 14.26 -17.78 -20.91
CA ILE A 271 13.12 -17.62 -19.99
C ILE A 271 11.93 -18.51 -20.32
N LYS A 272 11.95 -19.30 -21.41
CA LYS A 272 10.82 -20.16 -21.81
C LYS A 272 10.28 -21.05 -20.68
N ASP A 273 11.17 -21.68 -19.92
CA ASP A 273 10.77 -22.50 -18.78
C ASP A 273 10.14 -21.66 -17.65
N LEU A 274 10.55 -20.40 -17.51
CA LEU A 274 9.97 -19.45 -16.56
C LEU A 274 8.64 -18.90 -17.07
N GLU A 275 8.47 -18.74 -18.38
CA GLU A 275 7.24 -18.27 -19.00
C GLU A 275 6.09 -19.21 -18.66
N GLU A 276 6.30 -20.52 -18.84
CA GLU A 276 5.30 -21.52 -18.50
C GLU A 276 5.03 -21.60 -16.98
N LYS A 277 6.09 -21.65 -16.16
CA LYS A 277 5.95 -21.73 -14.69
C LYS A 277 5.28 -20.53 -14.07
N LEU A 278 5.58 -19.33 -14.58
CA LEU A 278 5.14 -18.06 -14.01
C LEU A 278 3.99 -17.42 -14.77
N ASP A 279 3.58 -18.01 -15.88
CA ASP A 279 2.57 -17.44 -16.76
C ASP A 279 2.88 -15.97 -17.11
N LEU A 280 4.13 -15.71 -17.52
CA LEU A 280 4.61 -14.36 -17.83
C LEU A 280 3.83 -13.68 -18.97
N PRO A 281 3.34 -14.39 -20.01
CA PRO A 281 2.50 -13.79 -21.03
C PRO A 281 1.24 -13.14 -20.47
N THR A 282 0.52 -13.81 -19.57
CA THR A 282 -0.69 -13.27 -18.92
C THR A 282 -0.36 -12.05 -18.05
N GLU A 283 0.85 -12.01 -17.46
CA GLU A 283 1.36 -10.83 -16.75
C GLU A 283 1.93 -9.76 -17.70
N ASP A 284 1.86 -9.95 -19.03
CA ASP A 284 2.43 -9.05 -20.04
C ASP A 284 3.91 -8.72 -19.78
N TYR A 285 4.69 -9.69 -19.30
CA TYR A 285 6.10 -9.53 -18.95
C TYR A 285 6.40 -8.33 -18.05
N ARG A 286 5.46 -7.98 -17.17
CA ARG A 286 5.61 -6.85 -16.23
C ARG A 286 6.59 -7.19 -15.12
N PHE A 287 6.95 -6.16 -14.38
CA PHE A 287 7.66 -6.33 -13.12
C PHE A 287 6.76 -7.02 -12.10
N ILE A 288 7.11 -8.23 -11.71
CA ILE A 288 6.38 -9.00 -10.71
C ILE A 288 7.34 -9.55 -9.65
N ARG A 289 6.79 -9.80 -8.46
CA ARG A 289 7.46 -10.57 -7.42
C ARG A 289 6.67 -11.83 -7.16
N VAL A 290 7.39 -12.94 -7.10
CA VAL A 290 6.81 -14.24 -6.74
C VAL A 290 7.32 -14.63 -5.38
N ILE A 291 6.40 -14.91 -4.47
CA ILE A 291 6.68 -15.45 -3.14
C ILE A 291 6.51 -16.96 -3.22
N GLU A 292 7.55 -17.69 -2.88
CA GLU A 292 7.56 -19.16 -2.86
C GLU A 292 7.85 -19.64 -1.44
N GLY A 293 7.10 -20.61 -0.95
CA GLY A 293 7.31 -21.20 0.38
C GLY A 293 6.03 -21.59 1.09
N GLY A 294 6.05 -21.51 2.41
CA GLY A 294 4.96 -21.96 3.24
C GLY A 294 4.82 -23.49 3.32
N PRO A 295 3.85 -24.00 4.11
CA PRO A 295 3.73 -25.41 4.42
C PRO A 295 3.37 -26.28 3.21
N TYR A 296 2.75 -25.71 2.19
CA TYR A 296 2.25 -26.46 1.02
C TYR A 296 3.06 -26.22 -0.26
N GLY A 297 4.15 -25.45 -0.20
CA GLY A 297 4.97 -25.13 -1.36
C GLY A 297 4.21 -24.30 -2.43
N ARG A 298 3.20 -23.55 -2.02
CA ARG A 298 2.42 -22.68 -2.89
C ARG A 298 3.21 -21.45 -3.32
N THR A 299 2.73 -20.79 -4.35
CA THR A 299 3.29 -19.53 -4.85
C THR A 299 2.24 -18.43 -4.82
N ALA A 300 2.69 -17.22 -4.52
CA ALA A 300 1.85 -16.02 -4.58
C ALA A 300 2.54 -14.92 -5.40
N ARG A 301 1.76 -14.05 -6.01
CA ARG A 301 2.27 -12.94 -6.85
C ARG A 301 2.01 -11.61 -6.21
N LEU A 302 3.02 -10.72 -6.28
CA LEU A 302 2.91 -9.32 -5.94
C LEU A 302 3.20 -8.49 -7.17
N ARG A 303 2.25 -7.63 -7.53
CA ARG A 303 2.28 -6.82 -8.74
C ARG A 303 2.62 -5.37 -8.42
N MET A 304 2.90 -4.61 -9.46
CA MET A 304 2.99 -3.14 -9.43
C MET A 304 1.65 -2.55 -9.89
N TYR A 305 1.22 -1.47 -9.25
CA TYR A 305 -0.07 -0.84 -9.51
C TYR A 305 0.08 0.50 -10.23
N GLU A 306 -0.96 0.91 -10.95
CA GLU A 306 -1.00 2.20 -11.66
C GLU A 306 -1.66 3.28 -10.79
N ASP A 307 -1.16 3.41 -9.56
CA ASP A 307 -1.55 4.45 -8.62
C ASP A 307 -0.34 5.27 -8.14
N GLN A 308 -0.55 6.22 -7.23
CA GLN A 308 0.53 7.08 -6.72
C GLN A 308 1.59 6.31 -5.93
N GLU A 309 1.23 5.21 -5.28
CA GLU A 309 2.14 4.40 -4.46
C GLU A 309 2.93 3.40 -5.29
N LYS A 310 2.37 2.93 -6.41
CA LYS A 310 2.92 1.94 -7.35
C LYS A 310 3.24 0.56 -6.76
N HIS A 311 3.87 0.51 -5.60
CA HIS A 311 4.30 -0.73 -4.95
C HIS A 311 3.17 -1.33 -4.09
N PRO A 312 3.16 -2.67 -3.91
CA PRO A 312 2.25 -3.29 -2.96
C PRO A 312 2.51 -2.78 -1.55
N GLY A 313 1.44 -2.47 -0.83
CA GLY A 313 1.45 -2.07 0.58
C GLY A 313 1.32 -3.27 1.51
N GLU A 314 1.08 -2.99 2.79
CA GLU A 314 0.98 -4.04 3.81
C GLU A 314 -0.19 -5.00 3.53
N MET A 315 -1.33 -4.49 3.07
CA MET A 315 -2.50 -5.33 2.80
C MET A 315 -2.24 -6.35 1.69
N GLU A 316 -1.68 -5.90 0.57
CA GLU A 316 -1.40 -6.76 -0.59
C GLU A 316 -0.28 -7.76 -0.29
N ILE A 317 0.78 -7.34 0.41
CA ILE A 317 1.87 -8.24 0.79
C ILE A 317 1.36 -9.30 1.76
N THR A 318 0.58 -8.91 2.77
CA THR A 318 0.02 -9.85 3.75
C THR A 318 -1.01 -10.78 3.10
N ALA A 319 -1.85 -10.28 2.17
CA ALA A 319 -2.75 -11.13 1.41
C ALA A 319 -1.97 -12.20 0.63
N ALA A 320 -0.95 -11.79 -0.11
CA ALA A 320 -0.10 -12.73 -0.85
C ALA A 320 0.62 -13.73 0.07
N MET A 321 1.07 -13.32 1.26
CA MET A 321 1.64 -14.24 2.25
C MET A 321 0.60 -15.25 2.78
N LYS A 322 -0.62 -14.79 3.04
CA LYS A 322 -1.71 -15.65 3.53
C LYS A 322 -2.10 -16.72 2.52
N THR A 323 -2.07 -16.42 1.21
CA THR A 323 -2.43 -17.40 0.18
C THR A 323 -1.46 -18.61 0.11
N LEU A 324 -0.28 -18.50 0.72
CA LEU A 324 0.67 -19.62 0.78
C LEU A 324 0.20 -20.77 1.68
N TYR A 325 -0.73 -20.51 2.60
CA TYR A 325 -1.24 -21.53 3.52
C TYR A 325 -2.76 -21.61 3.62
N ALA A 326 -3.48 -20.53 3.30
CA ALA A 326 -4.95 -20.48 3.29
C ALA A 326 -5.50 -20.71 1.89
N ASP A 327 -6.71 -21.24 1.80
CA ASP A 327 -7.41 -21.35 0.53
C ASP A 327 -8.02 -20.00 0.14
N LEU A 328 -7.96 -19.69 -1.15
CA LEU A 328 -8.52 -18.47 -1.71
C LEU A 328 -10.04 -18.58 -1.77
N PRO A 329 -10.79 -17.60 -1.25
CA PRO A 329 -12.23 -17.56 -1.51
C PRO A 329 -12.49 -17.37 -3.01
N LYS A 330 -13.32 -18.27 -3.56
CA LYS A 330 -13.64 -18.32 -4.96
C LYS A 330 -14.92 -17.53 -5.25
N VAL A 331 -14.83 -16.59 -6.19
CA VAL A 331 -15.95 -15.78 -6.67
C VAL A 331 -16.45 -16.34 -8.00
N GLY A 332 -17.65 -16.88 -8.02
CA GLY A 332 -18.32 -17.34 -9.24
C GLY A 332 -19.16 -16.23 -9.83
N VAL A 333 -18.77 -15.75 -11.00
CA VAL A 333 -19.49 -14.69 -11.73
C VAL A 333 -20.45 -15.34 -12.70
N VAL A 334 -21.74 -15.13 -12.50
CA VAL A 334 -22.77 -15.68 -13.38
C VAL A 334 -22.73 -14.98 -14.73
N TYR A 335 -22.79 -15.76 -15.79
CA TYR A 335 -22.89 -15.26 -17.16
C TYR A 335 -23.81 -16.13 -18.01
N GLY A 336 -24.36 -15.56 -19.11
CA GLY A 336 -25.21 -16.25 -20.08
C GLY A 336 -26.49 -15.46 -20.41
N HIS A 337 -26.84 -14.48 -19.54
CA HIS A 337 -28.05 -13.65 -19.71
C HIS A 337 -27.69 -12.16 -19.89
N GLY A 338 -26.51 -11.86 -20.43
CA GLY A 338 -26.03 -10.49 -20.66
C GLY A 338 -25.62 -9.77 -19.40
N GLU A 339 -25.23 -10.50 -18.35
CA GLU A 339 -24.70 -9.95 -17.10
C GLU A 339 -23.39 -9.16 -17.33
N ARG A 340 -22.95 -8.45 -16.30
CA ARG A 340 -21.69 -7.69 -16.32
C ARG A 340 -20.50 -8.64 -16.40
N ASP A 341 -19.65 -8.40 -17.39
CA ASP A 341 -18.48 -9.24 -17.69
C ASP A 341 -17.23 -8.71 -16.95
N VAL A 342 -16.55 -9.61 -16.25
CA VAL A 342 -15.31 -9.34 -15.50
C VAL A 342 -14.05 -9.25 -16.36
N PHE A 343 -14.16 -9.56 -17.65
CA PHE A 343 -13.07 -9.37 -18.63
C PHE A 343 -13.34 -8.18 -19.56
N ASN A 344 -14.52 -7.56 -19.49
CA ASN A 344 -14.86 -6.40 -20.29
C ASN A 344 -14.19 -5.14 -19.72
N ILE A 345 -13.29 -4.53 -20.52
CA ILE A 345 -12.57 -3.29 -20.19
C ILE A 345 -13.37 -2.00 -20.46
N GLY A 346 -14.55 -2.11 -21.11
CA GLY A 346 -15.43 -0.97 -21.37
C GLY A 346 -16.06 -0.41 -20.10
N ASP A 347 -16.64 0.78 -20.19
CA ASP A 347 -17.17 1.56 -19.05
C ASP A 347 -18.07 0.77 -18.11
N LYS A 348 -18.97 -0.05 -18.66
CA LYS A 348 -19.92 -0.86 -17.90
C LYS A 348 -19.37 -2.24 -17.49
N GLY A 349 -18.14 -2.59 -17.90
CA GLY A 349 -17.49 -3.83 -17.53
C GLY A 349 -17.02 -3.84 -16.06
N TYR A 350 -16.67 -5.04 -15.61
CA TYR A 350 -16.20 -5.29 -14.24
C TYR A 350 -14.71 -5.67 -14.16
N PHE A 351 -13.98 -5.48 -15.28
CA PHE A 351 -12.56 -5.81 -15.35
C PHE A 351 -11.73 -5.16 -14.25
N MET A 352 -11.97 -3.88 -13.96
CA MET A 352 -11.14 -3.13 -13.00
C MET A 352 -11.15 -3.77 -11.61
N PHE A 353 -12.34 -4.04 -11.05
CA PHE A 353 -12.38 -4.57 -9.69
C PHE A 353 -12.17 -6.08 -9.59
N ALA A 354 -12.40 -6.82 -10.66
CA ALA A 354 -12.31 -8.28 -10.61
C ALA A 354 -10.95 -8.79 -11.08
N SER A 355 -10.50 -8.41 -12.28
CA SER A 355 -9.43 -9.08 -13.04
C SER A 355 -8.22 -8.20 -13.33
N SER A 356 -8.25 -6.90 -13.04
CA SER A 356 -7.17 -5.99 -13.37
C SER A 356 -5.93 -6.22 -12.52
N TYR A 357 -4.82 -6.58 -13.14
CA TYR A 357 -3.53 -6.76 -12.46
C TYR A 357 -2.88 -5.46 -12.01
N VAL A 358 -3.29 -4.32 -12.57
CA VAL A 358 -2.72 -2.99 -12.26
C VAL A 358 -3.57 -2.18 -11.29
N PHE A 359 -4.80 -2.60 -11.02
CA PHE A 359 -5.66 -1.95 -10.04
C PHE A 359 -5.49 -2.62 -8.67
N ARG A 360 -4.99 -1.88 -7.69
CA ARG A 360 -4.67 -2.37 -6.34
C ARG A 360 -5.81 -3.12 -5.67
N HIS A 361 -7.03 -2.60 -5.81
CA HIS A 361 -8.23 -3.12 -5.16
C HIS A 361 -8.94 -4.23 -5.96
N ALA A 362 -8.35 -4.69 -7.08
CA ALA A 362 -8.91 -5.82 -7.82
C ALA A 362 -8.84 -7.11 -7.00
N LEU A 363 -9.88 -7.93 -7.11
CA LEU A 363 -10.01 -9.18 -6.35
C LEU A 363 -8.80 -10.10 -6.53
N VAL A 364 -8.28 -10.22 -7.75
CA VAL A 364 -7.08 -11.01 -8.06
C VAL A 364 -5.80 -10.52 -7.38
N ASN A 365 -5.78 -9.27 -6.88
CA ASN A 365 -4.67 -8.69 -6.12
C ASN A 365 -4.93 -8.73 -4.61
N GLN A 366 -6.16 -9.04 -4.21
CA GLN A 366 -6.62 -9.00 -2.83
C GLN A 366 -6.86 -10.39 -2.22
N GLY A 367 -6.40 -11.45 -2.91
CA GLY A 367 -6.45 -12.80 -2.40
C GLY A 367 -7.75 -13.56 -2.74
N PHE A 368 -8.40 -13.25 -3.86
CA PHE A 368 -9.55 -13.98 -4.38
C PHE A 368 -9.20 -14.70 -5.67
N ASP A 369 -9.86 -15.82 -5.89
CA ASP A 369 -9.95 -16.49 -7.17
C ASP A 369 -11.27 -16.10 -7.84
N VAL A 370 -11.24 -15.75 -9.13
CA VAL A 370 -12.41 -15.25 -9.87
C VAL A 370 -12.65 -16.11 -11.08
N ASP A 371 -13.76 -16.85 -11.07
CA ASP A 371 -14.21 -17.71 -12.15
C ASP A 371 -15.52 -17.23 -12.75
N VAL A 372 -15.70 -17.41 -14.05
CA VAL A 372 -16.97 -17.18 -14.74
C VAL A 372 -17.71 -18.50 -14.84
N ILE A 373 -18.96 -18.53 -14.39
CA ILE A 373 -19.78 -19.74 -14.33
C ILE A 373 -21.07 -19.59 -15.13
N SER A 374 -21.41 -20.61 -15.92
CA SER A 374 -22.71 -20.71 -16.55
C SER A 374 -23.62 -21.59 -15.71
N ILE A 375 -24.77 -21.04 -15.36
CA ILE A 375 -25.81 -21.78 -14.63
C ILE A 375 -26.88 -22.37 -15.56
N THR A 376 -26.69 -22.25 -16.87
CA THR A 376 -27.64 -22.78 -17.88
C THR A 376 -27.54 -24.30 -17.97
N GLU A 377 -26.32 -24.84 -18.05
CA GLU A 377 -26.09 -26.27 -18.24
C GLU A 377 -25.77 -27.02 -16.94
N ASN A 378 -25.06 -26.35 -16.02
CA ASN A 378 -24.53 -26.97 -14.82
C ASN A 378 -25.05 -26.30 -13.53
N ASP A 379 -25.04 -27.06 -12.46
CA ASP A 379 -25.26 -26.51 -11.12
C ASP A 379 -24.09 -25.59 -10.70
N ILE A 380 -24.34 -24.70 -9.76
CA ILE A 380 -23.29 -23.85 -9.18
C ILE A 380 -22.27 -24.76 -8.47
N PRO A 381 -20.97 -24.71 -8.81
CA PRO A 381 -19.95 -25.54 -8.19
C PRO A 381 -19.90 -25.35 -6.66
N GLU A 382 -19.66 -26.43 -5.93
CA GLU A 382 -19.66 -26.42 -4.45
C GLU A 382 -18.49 -25.61 -3.86
N ASP A 383 -17.43 -25.39 -4.63
CA ASP A 383 -16.25 -24.61 -4.23
C ASP A 383 -16.43 -23.10 -4.40
N ILE A 384 -17.55 -22.65 -4.97
CA ILE A 384 -17.90 -21.24 -5.06
C ILE A 384 -18.28 -20.72 -3.68
N ASN A 385 -17.48 -19.79 -3.14
CA ASN A 385 -17.71 -19.17 -1.84
C ASN A 385 -18.61 -17.95 -1.92
N ILE A 386 -18.55 -17.21 -3.04
CA ILE A 386 -19.32 -15.98 -3.29
C ILE A 386 -19.87 -16.01 -4.70
N LEU A 387 -21.19 -15.87 -4.85
CA LEU A 387 -21.86 -15.78 -6.14
C LEU A 387 -22.05 -14.31 -6.50
N LEU A 388 -21.60 -13.90 -7.68
CA LEU A 388 -21.83 -12.55 -8.23
C LEU A 388 -22.87 -12.60 -9.33
N ILE A 389 -24.02 -11.95 -9.12
CA ILE A 389 -25.10 -11.77 -10.09
C ILE A 389 -25.25 -10.28 -10.36
N ALA A 390 -24.99 -9.83 -11.57
CA ALA A 390 -24.96 -8.41 -11.88
C ALA A 390 -25.67 -8.07 -13.19
N ASP A 391 -26.82 -7.38 -13.08
CA ASP A 391 -27.51 -6.73 -14.18
C ASP A 391 -27.86 -7.66 -15.36
N PRO A 392 -28.54 -8.82 -15.13
CA PRO A 392 -28.93 -9.71 -16.21
C PRO A 392 -29.90 -9.01 -17.17
N GLN A 393 -29.61 -9.06 -18.46
CA GLN A 393 -30.43 -8.43 -19.52
C GLN A 393 -31.58 -9.34 -19.99
N GLU A 394 -31.49 -10.63 -19.69
CA GLU A 394 -32.51 -11.64 -19.99
C GLU A 394 -32.97 -12.31 -18.70
N ALA A 395 -34.21 -12.79 -18.69
CA ALA A 395 -34.78 -13.47 -17.53
C ALA A 395 -34.20 -14.89 -17.38
N TYR A 396 -33.95 -15.30 -16.14
CA TYR A 396 -33.56 -16.68 -15.83
C TYR A 396 -34.71 -17.66 -16.03
N SER A 397 -34.42 -18.85 -16.53
CA SER A 397 -35.36 -19.95 -16.59
C SER A 397 -35.68 -20.50 -15.18
N GLU A 398 -36.77 -21.26 -15.05
CA GLU A 398 -37.16 -21.92 -13.79
C GLU A 398 -36.03 -22.82 -13.22
N VAL A 399 -35.30 -23.51 -14.10
CA VAL A 399 -34.19 -24.38 -13.70
C VAL A 399 -33.01 -23.59 -13.12
N GLU A 400 -32.69 -22.48 -13.76
CA GLU A 400 -31.62 -21.60 -13.30
C GLU A 400 -31.98 -20.91 -11.98
N LEU A 401 -33.23 -20.46 -11.86
CA LEU A 401 -33.74 -19.92 -10.60
C LEU A 401 -33.70 -20.96 -9.47
N GLN A 402 -34.00 -22.25 -9.80
CA GLN A 402 -33.87 -23.31 -8.80
C GLN A 402 -32.42 -23.51 -8.36
N ARG A 403 -31.44 -23.46 -9.28
CA ARG A 403 -30.01 -23.55 -8.95
C ARG A 403 -29.54 -22.41 -8.04
N ILE A 404 -29.98 -21.18 -8.33
CA ILE A 404 -29.70 -20.03 -7.48
C ILE A 404 -30.37 -20.21 -6.10
N SER A 405 -31.63 -20.66 -6.08
CA SER A 405 -32.37 -20.93 -4.86
C SER A 405 -31.69 -21.98 -3.97
N ASP A 406 -31.23 -23.07 -4.57
CA ASP A 406 -30.52 -24.14 -3.85
C ASP A 406 -29.20 -23.66 -3.27
N TYR A 407 -28.45 -22.83 -4.02
CA TYR A 407 -27.23 -22.21 -3.52
C TYR A 407 -27.50 -21.29 -2.32
N ILE A 408 -28.52 -20.43 -2.40
CA ILE A 408 -28.94 -19.54 -1.30
C ILE A 408 -29.44 -20.34 -0.10
N ALA A 409 -30.23 -21.39 -0.33
CA ALA A 409 -30.78 -22.23 0.73
C ALA A 409 -29.68 -23.02 1.48
N LYS A 410 -28.59 -23.39 0.81
CA LYS A 410 -27.40 -24.01 1.42
C LYS A 410 -26.53 -23.03 2.21
N GLY A 411 -26.87 -21.75 2.26
CA GLY A 411 -26.12 -20.72 2.97
C GLY A 411 -24.99 -20.09 2.14
N GLY A 412 -25.08 -20.15 0.81
CA GLY A 412 -24.12 -19.50 -0.09
C GLY A 412 -24.14 -17.99 0.05
N ASN A 413 -22.97 -17.34 0.00
CA ASN A 413 -22.83 -15.89 0.04
C ASN A 413 -22.98 -15.31 -1.37
N ALA A 414 -23.53 -14.09 -1.49
CA ALA A 414 -23.73 -13.48 -2.79
C ALA A 414 -23.58 -11.96 -2.81
N LEU A 415 -23.18 -11.43 -3.96
CA LEU A 415 -23.33 -10.02 -4.30
C LEU A 415 -24.28 -9.92 -5.49
N ILE A 416 -25.37 -9.17 -5.32
CA ILE A 416 -26.41 -8.99 -6.33
C ILE A 416 -26.49 -7.50 -6.66
N ALA A 417 -26.38 -7.15 -7.93
CA ALA A 417 -26.40 -5.76 -8.38
C ALA A 417 -27.41 -5.58 -9.52
N GLY A 418 -28.33 -4.64 -9.37
CA GLY A 418 -29.40 -4.38 -10.33
C GLY A 418 -29.27 -3.07 -11.09
N LYS A 419 -30.10 -2.93 -12.12
CA LYS A 419 -30.33 -1.68 -12.87
C LYS A 419 -31.81 -1.52 -13.17
N PRO A 420 -32.34 -0.28 -13.29
CA PRO A 420 -33.77 -0.03 -13.47
C PRO A 420 -34.39 -0.78 -14.65
N TYR A 421 -33.70 -0.82 -15.78
CA TYR A 421 -34.23 -1.45 -17.03
C TYR A 421 -34.18 -2.98 -17.00
N ALA A 422 -33.36 -3.59 -16.15
CA ALA A 422 -33.25 -5.05 -16.00
C ALA A 422 -33.81 -5.53 -14.64
N ARG A 423 -34.50 -4.69 -13.93
CA ARG A 423 -35.04 -4.97 -12.58
C ARG A 423 -35.92 -6.20 -12.53
N GLU A 424 -36.81 -6.36 -13.53
CA GLU A 424 -37.76 -7.47 -13.57
C GLU A 424 -37.04 -8.82 -13.71
N ASN A 425 -35.93 -8.89 -14.41
CA ASN A 425 -35.15 -10.11 -14.56
C ASN A 425 -34.54 -10.59 -13.22
N LEU A 426 -34.27 -9.66 -12.30
CA LEU A 426 -33.76 -9.97 -10.96
C LEU A 426 -34.86 -10.19 -9.91
N SER A 427 -36.10 -9.74 -10.16
CA SER A 427 -37.20 -9.86 -9.20
C SER A 427 -37.34 -11.24 -8.58
N PRO A 428 -37.30 -12.37 -9.34
CA PRO A 428 -37.43 -13.69 -8.73
C PRO A 428 -36.31 -14.03 -7.74
N VAL A 429 -35.07 -13.59 -8.03
CA VAL A 429 -33.93 -13.77 -7.12
C VAL A 429 -34.08 -12.91 -5.88
N MET A 430 -34.55 -11.68 -6.03
CA MET A 430 -34.78 -10.75 -4.93
C MET A 430 -35.91 -11.23 -4.00
N ASP A 431 -36.97 -11.83 -4.56
CA ASP A 431 -38.09 -12.40 -3.78
C ASP A 431 -37.63 -13.57 -2.87
N MET A 432 -36.63 -14.36 -3.29
CA MET A 432 -36.03 -15.40 -2.44
C MET A 432 -35.44 -14.81 -1.16
N LEU A 433 -34.96 -13.56 -1.22
CA LEU A 433 -34.33 -12.85 -0.10
C LEU A 433 -35.34 -11.99 0.70
N GLY A 434 -36.57 -11.82 0.21
CA GLY A 434 -37.54 -10.88 0.77
C GLY A 434 -37.14 -9.42 0.57
N VAL A 435 -36.46 -9.13 -0.53
CA VAL A 435 -35.98 -7.78 -0.89
C VAL A 435 -36.56 -7.40 -2.24
N SER A 436 -36.81 -6.11 -2.48
CA SER A 436 -37.23 -5.62 -3.79
C SER A 436 -36.58 -4.30 -4.15
N PHE A 437 -36.41 -4.07 -5.45
CA PHE A 437 -36.04 -2.75 -5.95
C PHE A 437 -37.30 -1.89 -6.14
N MET A 438 -37.25 -0.65 -5.70
CA MET A 438 -38.34 0.31 -5.95
C MET A 438 -38.42 0.65 -7.43
N ASP A 439 -39.63 1.01 -7.87
CA ASP A 439 -39.90 1.46 -9.23
C ASP A 439 -39.19 2.80 -9.51
N GLY A 440 -38.75 2.97 -10.77
CA GLY A 440 -38.13 4.21 -11.24
C GLY A 440 -36.66 4.33 -10.93
N VAL A 441 -36.11 5.49 -11.24
CA VAL A 441 -34.71 5.88 -11.01
C VAL A 441 -34.66 6.89 -9.87
N LEU A 442 -33.72 6.71 -8.96
CA LEU A 442 -33.47 7.73 -7.94
C LEU A 442 -32.89 8.98 -8.59
N VAL A 443 -33.50 10.10 -8.28
CA VAL A 443 -33.08 11.43 -8.74
C VAL A 443 -32.75 12.28 -7.53
N GLN A 444 -31.63 12.96 -7.62
CA GLN A 444 -31.16 13.90 -6.59
C GLN A 444 -31.09 15.30 -7.17
N GLN A 445 -31.72 16.26 -6.52
CA GLN A 445 -31.64 17.64 -6.95
C GLN A 445 -30.21 18.17 -6.76
N THR A 446 -29.50 18.44 -7.85
CA THR A 446 -28.12 18.94 -7.86
C THR A 446 -27.98 20.07 -8.88
N LYS A 447 -26.97 20.94 -8.67
CA LYS A 447 -26.64 22.02 -9.61
C LYS A 447 -25.50 21.67 -10.56
N ASP A 448 -24.64 20.74 -10.14
CA ASP A 448 -23.34 20.51 -10.75
C ASP A 448 -23.27 19.22 -11.57
N TYR A 449 -24.24 18.31 -11.40
CA TYR A 449 -24.27 16.98 -12.02
C TYR A 449 -25.65 16.64 -12.59
N ALA A 450 -25.72 15.59 -13.42
CA ALA A 450 -26.97 15.03 -13.88
C ALA A 450 -27.83 14.57 -12.69
N GLN A 451 -29.15 14.72 -12.80
CA GLN A 451 -30.05 14.47 -11.68
C GLN A 451 -30.12 12.99 -11.28
N ASN A 452 -29.87 12.07 -12.19
CA ASN A 452 -29.80 10.62 -11.99
C ASN A 452 -28.47 10.15 -11.39
N LEU A 453 -27.50 11.06 -11.15
CA LEU A 453 -26.29 10.76 -10.43
C LEU A 453 -26.56 10.83 -8.93
N ILE A 454 -26.53 9.69 -8.25
CA ILE A 454 -26.64 9.60 -6.81
C ILE A 454 -25.24 9.68 -6.19
N VAL A 455 -25.08 10.64 -5.28
CA VAL A 455 -23.91 10.75 -4.41
C VAL A 455 -24.38 10.29 -3.03
N GLY A 456 -24.22 9.00 -2.76
CA GLY A 456 -24.67 8.36 -1.55
C GLY A 456 -23.66 8.48 -0.40
N ASP A 457 -24.17 8.59 0.81
CA ASP A 457 -23.39 8.57 2.05
C ASP A 457 -23.26 7.15 2.58
N ILE A 458 -22.08 6.82 3.10
CA ILE A 458 -21.85 5.55 3.78
C ILE A 458 -22.56 5.61 5.15
N ALA A 459 -23.53 4.73 5.36
CA ALA A 459 -24.34 4.69 6.56
C ALA A 459 -23.52 4.31 7.79
N TYR A 460 -23.81 4.90 8.96
CA TYR A 460 -23.09 4.58 10.21
C TYR A 460 -23.17 3.09 10.59
N GLU A 461 -24.31 2.46 10.34
CA GLU A 461 -24.51 1.05 10.64
C GLU A 461 -23.66 0.10 9.77
N SER A 462 -23.15 0.56 8.62
CA SER A 462 -22.25 -0.21 7.76
C SER A 462 -20.98 -0.69 8.47
N VAL A 463 -20.59 -0.04 9.58
CA VAL A 463 -19.46 -0.48 10.42
C VAL A 463 -19.70 -1.88 11.01
N LYS A 464 -20.96 -2.31 11.17
CA LYS A 464 -21.33 -3.68 11.57
C LYS A 464 -21.01 -4.69 10.44
N VAL A 465 -21.11 -4.25 9.20
CA VAL A 465 -20.75 -5.06 8.01
C VAL A 465 -19.25 -5.21 7.94
N SER A 466 -18.52 -4.08 7.93
CA SER A 466 -17.05 -4.10 7.94
C SER A 466 -16.49 -2.86 8.63
N LYS A 467 -15.49 -3.08 9.49
CA LYS A 467 -14.83 -1.99 10.23
C LYS A 467 -14.13 -0.97 9.32
N GLY A 468 -13.79 -1.35 8.10
CA GLY A 468 -13.14 -0.45 7.13
C GLY A 468 -14.03 0.72 6.70
N PHE A 469 -15.36 0.57 6.74
CA PHE A 469 -16.28 1.68 6.50
C PHE A 469 -16.12 2.84 7.48
N ALA A 470 -15.68 2.57 8.72
CA ALA A 470 -15.47 3.63 9.72
C ALA A 470 -14.45 4.69 9.24
N SER A 471 -13.38 4.27 8.57
CA SER A 471 -12.38 5.20 7.99
C SER A 471 -12.97 6.05 6.87
N ALA A 472 -13.79 5.45 6.01
CA ALA A 472 -14.45 6.14 4.90
C ALA A 472 -15.47 7.17 5.40
N ILE A 473 -16.26 6.82 6.43
CA ILE A 473 -17.18 7.73 7.11
C ILE A 473 -16.43 8.92 7.73
N ALA A 474 -15.34 8.65 8.47
CA ALA A 474 -14.54 9.71 9.09
C ALA A 474 -13.93 10.68 8.05
N LYS A 475 -13.57 10.19 6.86
CA LYS A 475 -13.08 11.00 5.74
C LYS A 475 -14.20 11.67 4.94
N LYS A 476 -15.47 11.39 5.26
CA LYS A 476 -16.65 11.83 4.50
C LYS A 476 -16.57 11.42 3.03
N ASN A 477 -16.22 10.17 2.79
CA ASN A 477 -16.21 9.60 1.46
C ASN A 477 -17.63 9.24 1.03
N ASN A 478 -17.89 9.33 -0.29
CA ASN A 478 -19.17 9.01 -0.90
C ASN A 478 -19.06 7.80 -1.81
N ILE A 479 -20.16 7.12 -2.03
CA ILE A 479 -20.34 6.11 -3.06
C ILE A 479 -21.23 6.71 -4.16
N VAL A 480 -20.80 6.57 -5.38
CA VAL A 480 -21.44 7.25 -6.52
C VAL A 480 -21.98 6.22 -7.50
N GLY A 481 -23.13 6.50 -8.10
CA GLY A 481 -23.70 5.66 -9.15
C GLY A 481 -24.76 6.41 -9.97
N MET A 482 -24.79 6.15 -11.27
CA MET A 482 -25.81 6.68 -12.16
C MET A 482 -26.97 5.68 -12.32
N ASP A 483 -28.21 6.17 -12.34
CA ASP A 483 -29.43 5.36 -12.44
C ASP A 483 -29.57 4.34 -11.30
N ALA A 484 -29.45 4.79 -10.07
CA ALA A 484 -29.63 3.93 -8.92
C ALA A 484 -31.11 3.72 -8.60
N MET A 485 -31.45 2.57 -8.03
CA MET A 485 -32.75 2.25 -7.45
C MET A 485 -32.64 2.23 -5.93
N ALA A 486 -33.72 2.62 -5.26
CA ALA A 486 -33.85 2.36 -3.83
C ALA A 486 -34.17 0.87 -3.58
N ILE A 487 -33.71 0.37 -2.45
CA ILE A 487 -33.91 -1.02 -2.05
C ILE A 487 -34.90 -1.07 -0.87
N ASP A 488 -35.94 -1.88 -0.99
CA ASP A 488 -36.85 -2.21 0.11
C ASP A 488 -36.51 -3.60 0.66
N GLY A 489 -35.94 -3.65 1.84
CA GLY A 489 -35.60 -4.88 2.57
C GLY A 489 -36.61 -5.23 3.68
N SER A 490 -37.78 -4.59 3.72
CA SER A 490 -38.73 -4.74 4.82
C SER A 490 -39.22 -6.18 5.01
N LYS A 491 -39.33 -6.97 3.95
CA LYS A 491 -39.74 -8.37 4.00
C LYS A 491 -38.61 -9.37 4.20
N ALA A 492 -37.35 -8.91 4.23
CA ALA A 492 -36.20 -9.78 4.45
C ALA A 492 -36.21 -10.44 5.84
N ILE A 493 -36.84 -9.80 6.79
CA ILE A 493 -37.04 -10.35 8.14
C ILE A 493 -37.90 -11.63 8.12
N ASP A 494 -38.85 -11.73 7.19
CA ASP A 494 -39.68 -12.93 7.02
C ASP A 494 -38.87 -14.13 6.48
N LYS A 495 -37.67 -13.86 5.96
CA LYS A 495 -36.66 -14.82 5.49
C LYS A 495 -35.51 -14.96 6.50
N GLU A 496 -35.70 -14.49 7.74
CA GLU A 496 -34.73 -14.54 8.85
C GLU A 496 -33.47 -13.70 8.62
N PHE A 497 -33.47 -12.74 7.69
CA PHE A 497 -32.36 -11.84 7.48
C PHE A 497 -32.40 -10.61 8.40
N GLU A 498 -31.26 -10.28 8.99
CA GLU A 498 -30.98 -8.94 9.48
C GLU A 498 -30.57 -8.06 8.30
N VAL A 499 -31.14 -6.86 8.19
CA VAL A 499 -30.86 -5.90 7.14
C VAL A 499 -30.01 -4.76 7.70
N ILE A 500 -28.90 -4.47 7.06
CA ILE A 500 -27.99 -3.38 7.44
C ILE A 500 -27.77 -2.49 6.22
N ASN A 501 -28.09 -1.18 6.33
CA ASN A 501 -27.82 -0.25 5.25
C ASN A 501 -26.32 0.04 5.13
N ILE A 502 -25.77 -0.06 3.93
CA ILE A 502 -24.37 0.27 3.65
C ILE A 502 -24.27 1.68 3.09
N VAL A 503 -25.06 1.98 2.06
CA VAL A 503 -25.08 3.28 1.40
C VAL A 503 -26.52 3.77 1.33
N THR A 504 -26.72 5.02 1.73
CA THR A 504 -28.03 5.68 1.66
C THR A 504 -27.92 7.00 0.90
N THR A 505 -29.04 7.45 0.34
CA THR A 505 -29.12 8.79 -0.20
C THR A 505 -29.03 9.80 0.95
N ASP A 506 -28.27 10.84 0.78
CA ASP A 506 -28.04 12.01 1.64
C ASP A 506 -28.60 11.96 3.06
N SER A 507 -27.75 11.59 4.04
CA SER A 507 -28.10 11.58 5.47
C SER A 507 -27.51 12.75 6.26
N LEU A 508 -26.49 13.43 5.75
CA LEU A 508 -25.63 14.35 6.53
C LEU A 508 -25.43 15.73 5.91
N SER A 509 -25.86 15.97 4.66
CA SER A 509 -25.67 17.28 4.07
C SER A 509 -26.70 18.29 4.60
N ASN A 510 -26.21 19.41 5.09
CA ASN A 510 -27.03 20.60 5.39
C ASN A 510 -27.69 21.22 4.14
N ASP A 511 -27.35 20.73 2.96
CA ASP A 511 -28.02 21.02 1.70
C ASP A 511 -29.25 20.14 1.58
N LYS A 512 -30.42 20.75 1.67
CA LYS A 512 -31.73 20.12 1.51
C LYS A 512 -31.92 19.60 0.07
N ARG A 513 -31.15 18.58 -0.31
CA ARG A 513 -31.27 17.93 -1.60
C ARG A 513 -32.49 17.04 -1.57
N ARG A 514 -33.48 17.38 -2.35
CA ARG A 514 -34.66 16.54 -2.52
C ARG A 514 -34.29 15.30 -3.33
N VAL A 515 -34.67 14.14 -2.85
CA VAL A 515 -34.49 12.86 -3.53
C VAL A 515 -35.84 12.21 -3.72
N TRP A 516 -36.12 11.65 -4.89
CA TRP A 516 -37.35 10.91 -5.19
C TRP A 516 -37.08 9.80 -6.20
N ASN A 517 -38.03 8.87 -6.35
CA ASN A 517 -38.02 7.90 -7.41
C ASN A 517 -38.73 8.49 -8.64
N GLU A 518 -37.99 8.80 -9.69
CA GLU A 518 -38.49 9.33 -10.95
C GLU A 518 -39.07 8.20 -11.80
N LEU A 519 -40.30 8.34 -12.26
CA LEU A 519 -41.04 7.32 -13.01
C LEU A 519 -41.26 7.66 -14.49
N GLN A 520 -41.04 8.90 -14.91
CA GLN A 520 -41.39 9.39 -16.22
C GLN A 520 -40.19 9.70 -17.09
N VAL A 521 -39.18 10.39 -16.54
CA VAL A 521 -38.00 10.79 -17.28
C VAL A 521 -37.04 9.61 -17.40
N THR A 522 -36.68 9.30 -18.66
CA THR A 522 -35.71 8.25 -19.01
C THR A 522 -34.45 8.84 -19.68
N ASP A 523 -34.54 10.05 -20.22
CA ASP A 523 -33.45 10.76 -20.88
C ASP A 523 -33.04 12.00 -20.07
N PHE A 524 -32.22 11.81 -19.06
CA PHE A 524 -31.74 12.87 -18.16
C PHE A 524 -30.73 13.84 -18.79
N GLU A 525 -30.27 13.57 -20.03
CA GLU A 525 -29.44 14.50 -20.78
C GLU A 525 -30.27 15.63 -21.41
N ASN A 526 -31.45 15.28 -21.91
CA ASN A 526 -32.32 16.18 -22.64
C ASN A 526 -33.54 16.66 -21.84
N GLU A 527 -33.96 15.89 -20.84
CA GLU A 527 -35.14 16.19 -20.04
C GLU A 527 -34.77 16.39 -18.56
N LYS A 528 -35.43 17.35 -17.92
CA LYS A 528 -35.24 17.62 -16.50
C LYS A 528 -36.35 16.96 -15.71
N ALA A 529 -35.95 16.09 -14.77
CA ALA A 529 -36.88 15.48 -13.84
C ALA A 529 -37.47 16.52 -12.87
N VAL A 530 -38.77 16.46 -12.66
CA VAL A 530 -39.52 17.32 -11.75
C VAL A 530 -40.45 16.45 -10.93
N PHE A 531 -40.27 16.45 -9.63
CA PHE A 531 -41.11 15.66 -8.73
C PHE A 531 -42.61 15.88 -8.94
N ASN A 532 -43.34 14.80 -9.21
CA ASN A 532 -44.77 14.81 -9.41
C ASN A 532 -45.44 13.67 -8.60
N PRO A 533 -46.03 13.95 -7.44
CA PRO A 533 -46.68 12.92 -6.60
C PRO A 533 -47.91 12.29 -7.26
N GLU A 534 -48.52 12.92 -8.28
CA GLU A 534 -49.68 12.38 -8.97
C GLU A 534 -49.36 11.18 -9.84
N THR A 535 -48.09 11.05 -10.23
CA THR A 535 -47.59 9.90 -11.03
C THR A 535 -47.23 8.69 -10.18
N GLY A 536 -47.31 8.79 -8.87
CA GLY A 536 -46.90 7.74 -7.92
C GLY A 536 -45.46 7.90 -7.41
N GLU A 537 -44.80 9.00 -7.80
CA GLU A 537 -43.47 9.33 -7.28
C GLU A 537 -43.50 9.64 -5.78
N LYS A 538 -42.47 9.20 -5.08
CA LYS A 538 -42.35 9.37 -3.63
C LYS A 538 -41.07 10.12 -3.31
N GLU A 539 -41.17 11.15 -2.48
CA GLU A 539 -39.99 11.76 -1.87
C GLU A 539 -39.39 10.83 -0.84
N LEU A 540 -38.08 10.57 -0.94
CA LEU A 540 -37.37 9.62 -0.14
C LEU A 540 -36.35 10.31 0.76
N LYS A 541 -36.19 9.81 1.97
CA LYS A 541 -35.16 10.24 2.91
C LYS A 541 -34.33 9.03 3.31
N ASN A 542 -33.02 9.16 3.24
CA ASN A 542 -32.10 8.05 3.57
C ASN A 542 -32.46 6.74 2.85
N ALA A 543 -32.85 6.84 1.57
CA ALA A 543 -33.20 5.65 0.81
C ALA A 543 -31.97 4.73 0.64
N PRO A 544 -32.06 3.47 1.03
CA PRO A 544 -30.96 2.53 0.85
C PRO A 544 -30.70 2.28 -0.63
N VAL A 545 -29.44 2.39 -1.05
CA VAL A 545 -28.98 2.05 -2.40
C VAL A 545 -27.98 0.89 -2.38
N ALA A 546 -27.47 0.55 -1.20
CA ALA A 546 -26.70 -0.68 -0.97
C ALA A 546 -27.03 -1.18 0.45
N ILE A 547 -27.33 -2.48 0.56
CA ILE A 547 -27.63 -3.14 1.84
C ILE A 547 -26.84 -4.43 1.98
N ALA A 548 -26.62 -4.83 3.23
CA ALA A 548 -26.13 -6.14 3.60
C ALA A 548 -27.26 -6.93 4.29
N LEU A 549 -27.33 -8.20 3.99
CA LEU A 549 -28.22 -9.16 4.60
C LEU A 549 -27.39 -10.23 5.31
N THR A 550 -27.76 -10.58 6.51
CA THR A 550 -27.12 -11.67 7.25
C THR A 550 -28.13 -12.54 7.95
N ARG A 551 -27.94 -13.85 7.91
CA ARG A 551 -28.69 -14.84 8.71
C ARG A 551 -27.82 -16.05 8.99
N LYS A 552 -28.27 -16.90 9.88
CA LYS A 552 -27.63 -18.21 10.11
C LYS A 552 -28.34 -19.29 9.32
N VAL A 553 -27.55 -20.07 8.56
CA VAL A 553 -28.01 -21.27 7.89
C VAL A 553 -27.18 -22.44 8.44
N ALA A 554 -27.82 -23.32 9.25
CA ALA A 554 -27.14 -24.30 10.08
C ALA A 554 -26.08 -23.62 10.99
N GLU A 555 -24.81 -23.98 10.87
CA GLU A 555 -23.70 -23.42 11.67
C GLU A 555 -22.96 -22.27 10.96
N LYS A 556 -23.38 -21.87 9.73
CA LYS A 556 -22.70 -20.86 8.93
C LYS A 556 -23.45 -19.54 8.94
N ASP A 557 -22.72 -18.42 9.00
CA ASP A 557 -23.26 -17.10 8.74
C ASP A 557 -23.36 -16.91 7.22
N GLN A 558 -24.57 -16.83 6.69
CA GLN A 558 -24.84 -16.44 5.31
C GLN A 558 -24.81 -14.91 5.21
N ARG A 559 -24.12 -14.40 4.20
CA ARG A 559 -23.90 -12.97 3.96
C ARG A 559 -24.20 -12.63 2.52
N ILE A 560 -25.09 -11.67 2.30
CA ILE A 560 -25.47 -11.23 0.96
C ILE A 560 -25.39 -9.71 0.90
N ILE A 561 -24.84 -9.18 -0.18
CA ILE A 561 -24.82 -7.75 -0.50
C ILE A 561 -25.77 -7.51 -1.67
N VAL A 562 -26.62 -6.51 -1.54
CA VAL A 562 -27.48 -6.06 -2.63
C VAL A 562 -27.16 -4.62 -2.97
N LEU A 563 -26.93 -4.35 -4.24
CA LEU A 563 -26.66 -3.02 -4.79
C LEU A 563 -27.81 -2.61 -5.72
N GLY A 564 -28.43 -1.46 -5.45
CA GLY A 564 -29.47 -0.85 -6.28
C GLY A 564 -28.91 -0.25 -7.59
N ASN A 565 -27.61 -0.43 -7.84
CA ASN A 565 -26.97 0.04 -9.05
C ASN A 565 -25.71 -0.77 -9.36
N ALA A 566 -25.71 -1.48 -10.50
CA ALA A 566 -24.58 -2.27 -10.96
C ALA A 566 -23.37 -1.42 -11.38
N ASP A 567 -23.58 -0.15 -11.78
CA ASP A 567 -22.48 0.71 -12.19
C ASP A 567 -21.63 1.23 -11.01
N MET A 568 -22.12 1.15 -9.75
CA MET A 568 -21.33 1.55 -8.57
C MET A 568 -19.98 0.84 -8.46
N ILE A 569 -19.88 -0.35 -9.04
CA ILE A 569 -18.67 -1.16 -9.05
C ILE A 569 -18.09 -1.35 -10.46
N ALA A 570 -18.65 -0.68 -11.49
CA ALA A 570 -18.18 -0.76 -12.87
C ALA A 570 -16.91 0.08 -13.09
N ASN A 571 -16.22 -0.23 -14.20
CA ASN A 571 -14.95 0.41 -14.56
C ASN A 571 -15.04 1.95 -14.57
N VAL A 572 -16.12 2.51 -15.15
CA VAL A 572 -16.30 3.96 -15.24
C VAL A 572 -16.31 4.63 -13.88
N GLU A 573 -17.03 4.09 -12.90
CA GLU A 573 -17.14 4.70 -11.57
C GLU A 573 -15.86 4.55 -10.73
N LEU A 574 -15.05 3.53 -11.01
CA LEU A 574 -13.76 3.32 -10.35
C LEU A 574 -12.65 4.23 -10.92
N MET A 575 -12.77 4.64 -12.16
CA MET A 575 -11.77 5.48 -12.84
C MET A 575 -12.12 6.97 -12.81
N GLN A 576 -13.40 7.33 -12.60
CA GLN A 576 -13.84 8.72 -12.71
C GLN A 576 -13.71 9.49 -11.40
N SER A 577 -13.07 10.64 -11.45
CA SER A 577 -13.08 11.61 -10.37
C SER A 577 -14.01 12.78 -10.70
N ARG A 578 -14.78 13.24 -9.69
CA ARG A 578 -15.74 14.35 -9.84
C ARG A 578 -15.40 15.47 -8.87
N SER A 579 -15.45 16.72 -9.36
CA SER A 579 -15.16 17.91 -8.55
C SER A 579 -16.16 18.03 -7.38
N GLY A 580 -15.66 18.23 -6.18
CA GLY A 580 -16.51 18.37 -4.97
C GLY A 580 -17.09 17.06 -4.42
N VAL A 581 -16.83 15.90 -5.05
CA VAL A 581 -17.25 14.57 -4.58
C VAL A 581 -16.03 13.74 -4.18
N ARG A 582 -16.04 13.17 -2.99
CA ARG A 582 -15.00 12.26 -2.51
C ARG A 582 -15.38 10.82 -2.81
N ALA A 583 -15.52 10.50 -4.10
CA ALA A 583 -15.88 9.16 -4.52
C ALA A 583 -14.87 8.12 -4.02
N SER A 584 -15.38 7.04 -3.45
CA SER A 584 -14.60 5.94 -2.89
C SER A 584 -15.27 4.58 -3.17
N ASN A 585 -15.70 4.39 -4.41
CA ASN A 585 -16.43 3.19 -4.82
C ASN A 585 -15.59 1.91 -4.62
N TYR A 586 -14.25 2.00 -4.70
CA TYR A 586 -13.36 0.90 -4.34
C TYR A 586 -13.51 0.47 -2.86
N THR A 587 -13.90 1.40 -1.95
CA THR A 587 -14.17 1.03 -0.55
C THR A 587 -15.40 0.14 -0.45
N LEU A 588 -16.46 0.42 -1.23
CA LEU A 588 -17.64 -0.44 -1.28
C LEU A 588 -17.26 -1.87 -1.70
N ILE A 589 -16.42 -2.02 -2.74
CA ILE A 589 -15.94 -3.32 -3.21
C ILE A 589 -15.13 -4.01 -2.11
N THR A 590 -14.06 -3.35 -1.63
CA THR A 590 -13.15 -3.93 -0.65
C THR A 590 -13.87 -4.40 0.61
N GLU A 591 -14.77 -3.58 1.15
CA GLU A 591 -15.47 -3.90 2.40
C GLU A 591 -16.62 -4.90 2.19
N SER A 592 -17.28 -4.89 1.02
CA SER A 592 -18.29 -5.89 0.66
C SER A 592 -17.65 -7.29 0.50
N PHE A 593 -16.54 -7.40 -0.22
CA PHE A 593 -15.88 -8.69 -0.38
C PHE A 593 -15.22 -9.18 0.91
N ARG A 594 -14.71 -8.27 1.75
CA ARG A 594 -14.26 -8.64 3.11
C ARG A 594 -15.41 -9.21 3.95
N TYR A 595 -16.57 -8.61 3.88
CA TYR A 595 -17.76 -9.13 4.57
C TYR A 595 -18.16 -10.49 4.03
N LEU A 596 -18.27 -10.65 2.71
CA LEU A 596 -18.68 -11.89 2.05
C LEU A 596 -17.71 -13.05 2.28
N SER A 597 -16.40 -12.76 2.43
CA SER A 597 -15.38 -13.74 2.77
C SER A 597 -15.22 -13.99 4.26
N GLN A 598 -16.15 -13.53 5.10
CA GLN A 598 -16.11 -13.65 6.57
C GLN A 598 -14.90 -12.98 7.24
N GLY A 599 -14.31 -11.98 6.58
CA GLY A 599 -13.14 -11.24 7.06
C GLY A 599 -11.80 -11.85 6.66
N GLU A 600 -11.81 -12.97 5.91
CA GLU A 600 -10.58 -13.63 5.51
C GLU A 600 -9.78 -12.82 4.49
N PHE A 601 -10.46 -12.23 3.51
CA PHE A 601 -9.89 -11.38 2.47
C PHE A 601 -10.90 -10.28 2.06
N PRO A 602 -10.46 -9.11 1.61
CA PRO A 602 -9.10 -8.56 1.68
C PRO A 602 -8.59 -8.42 3.11
N ILE A 603 -7.27 -8.44 3.29
CA ILE A 603 -6.67 -8.25 4.62
C ILE A 603 -7.06 -6.88 5.19
N TYR A 604 -7.44 -6.87 6.46
CA TYR A 604 -7.72 -5.64 7.19
C TYR A 604 -6.51 -5.24 8.03
N ALA A 605 -5.76 -4.25 7.58
CA ALA A 605 -4.56 -3.76 8.24
C ALA A 605 -4.78 -2.31 8.75
N PRO A 606 -5.66 -2.09 9.74
CA PRO A 606 -6.00 -0.75 10.22
C PRO A 606 -4.84 -0.16 11.01
N ARG A 607 -4.58 1.12 10.78
CA ARG A 607 -3.72 1.92 11.64
C ARG A 607 -4.55 3.02 12.30
N PRO A 608 -4.24 3.41 13.54
CA PRO A 608 -4.87 4.57 14.15
C PRO A 608 -4.73 5.79 13.24
N ALA A 609 -5.72 6.66 13.24
CA ALA A 609 -5.59 7.95 12.56
C ALA A 609 -4.37 8.67 13.15
N GLY A 610 -3.55 9.25 12.28
CA GLY A 610 -2.40 10.03 12.73
C GLY A 610 -2.85 11.21 13.61
N PRO A 611 -1.98 11.69 14.48
CA PRO A 611 -2.27 12.87 15.30
C PRO A 611 -2.51 14.10 14.42
N ASP A 612 -3.34 15.02 14.90
CA ASP A 612 -3.58 16.30 14.22
C ASP A 612 -2.34 17.20 14.34
N THR A 613 -1.52 17.18 13.31
CA THR A 613 -0.26 17.95 13.26
C THR A 613 -0.45 19.41 12.84
N ASP A 614 -1.68 19.91 12.82
CA ASP A 614 -1.92 21.32 12.56
C ASP A 614 -1.28 22.21 13.63
N LEU A 615 -0.76 23.35 13.19
CA LEU A 615 -0.11 24.30 14.09
C LEU A 615 -1.17 25.09 14.85
N LEU A 616 -1.12 25.02 16.17
CA LEU A 616 -1.98 25.82 17.04
C LEU A 616 -1.73 27.32 16.80
N TYR A 617 -2.81 28.06 16.52
CA TYR A 617 -2.89 29.52 16.56
C TYR A 617 -1.82 30.32 15.79
N LEU A 618 -1.03 29.71 14.91
CA LEU A 618 -0.01 30.43 14.14
C LEU A 618 -0.56 30.97 12.84
N LYS A 619 -0.66 32.31 12.77
CA LYS A 619 -0.91 33.03 11.51
C LYS A 619 0.20 32.75 10.49
N ARG A 620 -0.12 32.87 9.19
CA ARG A 620 0.82 32.60 8.08
C ARG A 620 2.13 33.37 8.22
N GLU A 621 2.06 34.63 8.67
CA GLU A 621 3.23 35.49 8.89
C GLU A 621 4.15 34.96 10.01
N ALA A 622 3.57 34.48 11.11
CA ALA A 622 4.34 33.89 12.20
C ALA A 622 5.11 32.62 11.76
N ARG A 623 4.52 31.78 10.88
CA ARG A 623 5.20 30.60 10.30
C ARG A 623 6.45 30.99 9.51
N VAL A 624 6.41 32.11 8.76
CA VAL A 624 7.56 32.63 8.02
C VAL A 624 8.65 33.09 8.98
N TRP A 625 8.28 33.83 10.04
CA TRP A 625 9.24 34.25 11.07
C TRP A 625 9.91 33.10 11.79
N PHE A 626 9.17 32.04 12.15
CA PHE A 626 9.76 30.82 12.73
C PHE A 626 10.80 30.18 11.80
N LYS A 627 10.54 30.09 10.49
CA LYS A 627 11.53 29.60 9.51
C LYS A 627 12.81 30.45 9.52
N TRP A 628 12.68 31.78 9.54
CA TRP A 628 13.82 32.67 9.58
C TRP A 628 14.61 32.56 10.89
N ILE A 629 13.93 32.50 12.02
CA ILE A 629 14.56 32.38 13.34
C ILE A 629 15.40 31.10 13.43
N PHE A 630 14.81 29.94 13.10
CA PHE A 630 15.49 28.66 13.27
C PHE A 630 16.52 28.35 12.19
N ASN A 631 16.31 28.77 10.94
CA ASN A 631 17.23 28.45 9.85
C ASN A 631 18.37 29.46 9.70
N PHE A 632 18.20 30.72 10.14
CA PHE A 632 19.19 31.76 9.90
C PHE A 632 19.60 32.50 11.15
N ILE A 633 18.66 32.98 11.98
CA ILE A 633 19.00 33.85 13.11
C ILE A 633 19.76 33.07 14.20
N ILE A 634 19.25 31.96 14.68
CA ILE A 634 19.89 31.14 15.71
C ILE A 634 21.25 30.61 15.24
N PRO A 635 21.37 29.96 14.05
CA PRO A 635 22.67 29.54 13.55
C PRO A 635 23.65 30.69 13.34
N GLY A 636 23.17 31.84 12.88
CA GLY A 636 23.98 33.04 12.71
C GLY A 636 24.53 33.55 14.02
N LEU A 637 23.72 33.62 15.07
CA LEU A 637 24.16 34.03 16.42
C LEU A 637 25.20 33.05 16.99
N ILE A 638 25.02 31.74 16.82
CA ILE A 638 25.98 30.72 17.23
C ILE A 638 27.30 30.87 16.47
N ALA A 639 27.25 31.12 15.16
CA ALA A 639 28.45 31.37 14.36
C ALA A 639 29.19 32.64 14.79
N LEU A 640 28.48 33.75 15.02
CA LEU A 640 29.04 34.99 15.52
C LEU A 640 29.69 34.81 16.88
N PHE A 641 29.03 34.10 17.80
CA PHE A 641 29.60 33.77 19.10
C PHE A 641 30.87 32.92 18.96
N GLY A 642 30.86 31.93 18.06
CA GLY A 642 32.04 31.12 17.74
C GLY A 642 33.21 31.97 17.20
N ILE A 643 32.95 32.89 16.30
CA ILE A 643 33.95 33.83 15.76
C ILE A 643 34.49 34.71 16.87
N PHE A 644 33.62 35.27 17.74
CA PHE A 644 34.03 36.08 18.87
C PHE A 644 34.98 35.32 19.81
N LEU A 645 34.67 34.06 20.14
CA LEU A 645 35.55 33.22 20.97
C LEU A 645 36.89 32.95 20.30
N LEU A 646 36.91 32.72 18.98
CA LEU A 646 38.15 32.52 18.22
C LEU A 646 39.02 33.75 18.20
N ILE A 647 38.47 34.95 18.00
CA ILE A 647 39.18 36.23 18.05
C ILE A 647 39.76 36.45 19.42
N ARG A 648 38.96 36.25 20.51
CA ARG A 648 39.43 36.40 21.89
C ARG A 648 40.56 35.44 22.25
N ARG A 649 40.53 34.22 21.69
CA ARG A 649 41.58 33.20 21.91
C ARG A 649 42.87 33.52 21.16
N LYS A 650 42.76 34.18 20.00
CA LYS A 650 43.92 34.60 19.19
C LYS A 650 44.58 35.87 19.71
N SER A 651 43.89 36.68 20.52
CA SER A 651 44.40 37.89 21.18
C SER A 651 45.02 37.65 22.57
N ARG A 652 44.95 36.39 23.05
CA ARG A 652 45.70 35.88 24.21
C ARG A 652 46.88 35.02 23.76
#